data_21b6dce7a29498005f6c88d9101b8ec8
#
_entry.id   21b6dce7a29498005f6c88d9101b8ec8
#
_cell.length_a   1.000
_cell.length_b   1.000
_cell.length_c   1.000
_cell.angle_alpha   90.00
_cell.angle_beta   90.00
_cell.angle_gamma   90.00
#
_symmetry.space_group_name_H-M   'P 1'
#
loop_
_entity.id
_entity.type
_entity.pdbx_description
1 polymer ?
#
loop_
_entity_poly.entity_id
_entity_poly.type
_entity_poly.pdbx_seq_one_letter_code
_entity_poly.pdbx_strand_id
1 'polypeptide(L)'
;MRKMLFITLLMGGLCTTVSVAKAQERLPEYLQAEKYTQEKLNTMLFSTVVDPHWFQKGNNFWFEYKTSEGTFWYVVDPAARTKKLLFDRDELASQLTEIVKDPFEARHLPITNLKAEEDGRTFTFEVKSTKDATPKKDGKDKKDKKNEKEIFYFSYDYPTRKLTHLKDKEDDLKKIYWGSVSPDGKTVIYAKDLNLYRMSREDYEKAKKNEKDSTIVEIQLTTDGMKDFGYGIPYSMLNTDTLCNGKRRRVGGVWSPDSRYFAMTVSDDRAVKELWVINSMARPRPTLETYKYQMPGEKEAPIEHLYLFDLVDNKRKEIKVAAYKDQSIGLEYKPMMQKQRGMEDQAAVWQGDNNRFFLTRSSRDLHRIDVCSYTIGQDSVVPVIKERMNTYQETRPLRVLNGGKEIIQWSERDGWAHLYLYDDQGNLKNRITKGPWHVEEILKVDDKARVIYFTANGMNAKEHPYYEHLYRVNLDGSGLKLLTKGDYFHRVEVDDDARFVVDNYSRVNTVPCAILLDTNGNKVMDIQESDFSQLFAAGYKFPEIFKVKAADGVTDLYGVMYKPFNFDSTKVYPIVDYVYPGPQVEGVYYPFTRMSPRTDRLAQAGFIVISVGQRGGHPSRSKWYHNYGYGNMRDYPLADHKYAIEQLAQRHHFIDIDKVGIHGHSGGGFMSTAAMWRCPGVF
;
A
#
# COMPACT_ATOMS: atom_id res chain seq x y z
N MET A 1 -31.93 -62.52 10.00
CA MET A 1 -30.84 -61.64 9.52
C MET A 1 -31.11 -60.89 8.19
N ARG A 2 -31.84 -61.46 7.19
CA ARG A 2 -32.12 -60.77 5.91
C ARG A 2 -33.14 -59.60 5.97
N LYS A 3 -34.04 -59.56 6.94
CA LYS A 3 -35.06 -58.47 7.07
C LYS A 3 -34.52 -57.21 7.74
N MET A 4 -33.44 -57.33 8.53
CA MET A 4 -32.81 -56.16 9.16
C MET A 4 -31.89 -55.35 8.21
N LEU A 5 -31.33 -56.02 7.21
CA LEU A 5 -30.44 -55.40 6.21
C LEU A 5 -31.22 -54.47 5.23
N PHE A 6 -32.52 -54.79 4.97
CA PHE A 6 -33.35 -54.00 4.06
C PHE A 6 -33.85 -52.68 4.69
N ILE A 7 -34.05 -52.64 6.02
CA ILE A 7 -34.53 -51.44 6.72
C ILE A 7 -33.33 -50.43 6.86
N THR A 8 -32.13 -50.91 7.06
CA THR A 8 -30.92 -50.04 7.16
C THR A 8 -30.58 -49.41 5.81
N LEU A 9 -30.76 -50.11 4.69
CA LEU A 9 -30.56 -49.54 3.35
C LEU A 9 -31.65 -48.52 2.96
N LEU A 10 -32.89 -48.68 3.41
CA LEU A 10 -33.97 -47.72 3.16
C LEU A 10 -33.77 -46.43 3.98
N MET A 11 -33.30 -46.51 5.22
CA MET A 11 -32.98 -45.32 6.03
C MET A 11 -31.73 -44.58 5.52
N GLY A 12 -30.71 -45.29 5.06
CA GLY A 12 -29.56 -44.70 4.44
C GLY A 12 -29.85 -43.98 3.13
N GLY A 13 -30.76 -44.50 2.32
CA GLY A 13 -31.26 -43.88 1.09
C GLY A 13 -32.09 -42.61 1.32
N LEU A 14 -32.93 -42.58 2.38
CA LEU A 14 -33.70 -41.39 2.72
C LEU A 14 -32.82 -40.24 3.27
N CYS A 15 -31.78 -40.54 4.06
CA CYS A 15 -30.87 -39.50 4.56
C CYS A 15 -30.01 -38.87 3.46
N THR A 16 -29.62 -39.64 2.44
CA THR A 16 -28.81 -39.11 1.32
C THR A 16 -29.67 -38.26 0.36
N THR A 17 -30.94 -38.62 0.14
CA THR A 17 -31.84 -37.82 -0.72
C THR A 17 -32.28 -36.50 -0.08
N VAL A 18 -32.44 -36.45 1.26
CA VAL A 18 -32.75 -35.19 1.98
C VAL A 18 -31.58 -34.25 1.99
N SER A 19 -30.34 -34.77 2.08
CA SER A 19 -29.12 -33.92 2.03
C SER A 19 -28.87 -33.35 0.62
N VAL A 20 -29.15 -34.11 -0.43
CA VAL A 20 -29.03 -33.65 -1.83
C VAL A 20 -30.11 -32.63 -2.18
N ALA A 21 -31.35 -32.84 -1.71
CA ALA A 21 -32.44 -31.89 -1.93
C ALA A 21 -32.19 -30.55 -1.24
N LYS A 22 -31.66 -30.54 0.00
CA LYS A 22 -31.26 -29.28 0.69
C LYS A 22 -30.10 -28.56 0.03
N ALA A 23 -29.17 -29.26 -0.60
CA ALA A 23 -28.08 -28.64 -1.37
C ALA A 23 -28.60 -28.01 -2.68
N GLN A 24 -29.59 -28.62 -3.33
CA GLN A 24 -30.21 -28.07 -4.53
C GLN A 24 -31.12 -26.87 -4.26
N GLU A 25 -31.79 -26.77 -3.11
CA GLU A 25 -32.62 -25.61 -2.75
C GLU A 25 -31.81 -24.31 -2.58
N ARG A 26 -30.49 -24.40 -2.30
CA ARG A 26 -29.58 -23.23 -2.14
C ARG A 26 -28.85 -22.81 -3.41
N LEU A 27 -28.98 -23.56 -4.49
CA LEU A 27 -28.29 -23.29 -5.75
C LEU A 27 -28.55 -21.86 -6.32
N PRO A 28 -29.79 -21.30 -6.25
CA PRO A 28 -30.02 -19.93 -6.73
C PRO A 28 -29.21 -18.86 -6.04
N GLU A 29 -28.92 -19.01 -4.73
CA GLU A 29 -28.17 -18.05 -3.94
C GLU A 29 -26.66 -18.07 -4.32
N TYR A 30 -26.10 -19.27 -4.56
CA TYR A 30 -24.71 -19.37 -5.09
C TYR A 30 -24.61 -18.81 -6.50
N LEU A 31 -25.61 -19.06 -7.37
CA LEU A 31 -25.63 -18.45 -8.71
C LEU A 31 -25.71 -16.93 -8.67
N GLN A 32 -26.39 -16.36 -7.66
CA GLN A 32 -26.39 -14.92 -7.45
C GLN A 32 -24.96 -14.41 -7.08
N ALA A 33 -24.25 -15.09 -6.18
CA ALA A 33 -22.89 -14.75 -5.82
C ALA A 33 -21.88 -14.89 -6.99
N GLU A 34 -22.12 -15.84 -7.90
CA GLU A 34 -21.29 -16.04 -9.10
C GLU A 34 -21.41 -14.90 -10.11
N LYS A 35 -22.44 -14.07 -10.07
CA LYS A 35 -22.54 -12.88 -10.92
C LYS A 35 -21.50 -11.83 -10.58
N TYR A 36 -20.88 -11.89 -9.39
CA TYR A 36 -19.95 -10.91 -8.86
C TYR A 36 -18.57 -11.52 -8.58
N THR A 37 -18.10 -12.45 -9.43
CA THR A 37 -16.71 -12.91 -9.41
C THR A 37 -15.78 -11.77 -9.82
N GLN A 38 -14.50 -11.82 -9.43
CA GLN A 38 -13.54 -10.77 -9.79
C GLN A 38 -13.45 -10.55 -11.30
N GLU A 39 -13.53 -11.62 -12.08
CA GLU A 39 -13.53 -11.56 -13.54
C GLU A 39 -14.72 -10.76 -14.09
N LYS A 40 -15.93 -11.02 -13.58
CA LYS A 40 -17.14 -10.30 -13.96
C LYS A 40 -17.13 -8.86 -13.44
N LEU A 41 -16.66 -8.64 -12.20
CA LEU A 41 -16.51 -7.29 -11.64
C LEU A 41 -15.58 -6.40 -12.47
N ASN A 42 -14.54 -6.95 -13.06
CA ASN A 42 -13.63 -6.21 -13.95
C ASN A 42 -14.32 -5.66 -15.21
N THR A 43 -15.52 -6.16 -15.56
CA THR A 43 -16.34 -5.65 -16.66
C THR A 43 -17.46 -4.70 -16.22
N MET A 44 -17.66 -4.51 -14.91
CA MET A 44 -18.75 -3.71 -14.36
C MET A 44 -18.29 -2.59 -13.42
N LEU A 45 -17.12 -2.72 -12.81
CA LEU A 45 -16.52 -1.75 -11.90
C LEU A 45 -15.19 -1.28 -12.49
N PHE A 46 -15.13 -0.01 -12.77
CA PHE A 46 -14.02 0.66 -13.46
C PHE A 46 -13.16 1.48 -12.51
N SER A 47 -12.56 2.59 -13.00
CA SER A 47 -11.76 3.48 -12.14
C SER A 47 -12.63 4.17 -11.09
N THR A 48 -12.14 4.19 -9.85
CA THR A 48 -12.80 4.86 -8.71
C THR A 48 -11.96 6.00 -8.12
N VAL A 49 -10.76 6.21 -8.67
CA VAL A 49 -9.79 7.21 -8.20
C VAL A 49 -9.14 7.85 -9.41
N VAL A 50 -8.97 9.16 -9.36
CA VAL A 50 -8.11 9.93 -10.27
C VAL A 50 -6.72 9.96 -9.66
N ASP A 51 -5.72 9.42 -10.38
CA ASP A 51 -4.30 9.44 -10.03
C ASP A 51 -3.60 10.48 -10.92
N PRO A 52 -3.28 11.69 -10.41
CA PRO A 52 -2.73 12.75 -11.23
C PRO A 52 -1.24 12.56 -11.48
N HIS A 53 -0.83 12.67 -12.73
CA HIS A 53 0.57 12.73 -13.14
C HIS A 53 0.93 14.15 -13.53
N TRP A 54 1.52 14.89 -12.60
CA TRP A 54 1.85 16.30 -12.80
C TRP A 54 3.04 16.48 -13.73
N PHE A 55 2.96 17.48 -14.62
CA PHE A 55 3.99 17.85 -15.57
C PHE A 55 4.04 19.39 -15.75
N GLN A 56 4.95 19.91 -16.60
CA GLN A 56 5.17 21.34 -16.79
C GLN A 56 5.40 22.08 -15.44
N LYS A 57 6.24 21.52 -14.58
CA LYS A 57 6.51 22.05 -13.24
C LYS A 57 5.23 22.19 -12.38
N GLY A 58 4.34 21.19 -12.49
CA GLY A 58 3.10 21.14 -11.73
C GLY A 58 1.98 22.04 -12.23
N ASN A 59 2.12 22.68 -13.41
CA ASN A 59 1.04 23.53 -13.95
C ASN A 59 -0.13 22.70 -14.46
N ASN A 60 0.14 21.54 -15.05
CA ASN A 60 -0.84 20.65 -15.64
C ASN A 60 -0.64 19.23 -15.11
N PHE A 61 -1.67 18.40 -15.21
CA PHE A 61 -1.55 16.97 -14.98
C PHE A 61 -2.34 16.17 -16.01
N TRP A 62 -1.94 14.95 -16.23
CA TRP A 62 -2.71 13.97 -16.99
C TRP A 62 -3.12 12.82 -16.08
N PHE A 63 -4.17 12.09 -16.45
CA PHE A 63 -4.59 10.87 -15.77
C PHE A 63 -5.29 9.92 -16.72
N GLU A 64 -5.18 8.61 -16.45
CA GLU A 64 -5.95 7.54 -17.08
C GLU A 64 -7.24 7.28 -16.31
N TYR A 65 -8.34 7.08 -17.01
CA TYR A 65 -9.60 6.73 -16.40
C TYR A 65 -10.39 5.74 -17.22
N LYS A 66 -10.81 4.62 -16.61
CA LYS A 66 -11.62 3.57 -17.23
C LYS A 66 -13.08 3.76 -16.90
N THR A 67 -13.93 3.56 -17.91
CA THR A 67 -15.40 3.57 -17.81
C THR A 67 -15.98 2.41 -18.61
N SER A 68 -17.30 2.25 -18.62
CA SER A 68 -18.01 1.31 -19.50
C SER A 68 -17.77 1.57 -21.01
N GLU A 69 -17.38 2.79 -21.38
CA GLU A 69 -17.05 3.18 -22.73
C GLU A 69 -15.58 2.98 -23.11
N GLY A 70 -14.78 2.41 -22.21
CA GLY A 70 -13.36 2.11 -22.41
C GLY A 70 -12.43 2.97 -21.59
N THR A 71 -11.16 3.00 -21.99
CA THR A 71 -10.11 3.77 -21.30
C THR A 71 -9.95 5.14 -21.95
N PHE A 72 -9.86 6.17 -21.14
CA PHE A 72 -9.64 7.56 -21.53
C PHE A 72 -8.37 8.10 -20.86
N TRP A 73 -7.67 8.96 -21.56
CA TRP A 73 -6.56 9.75 -21.02
C TRP A 73 -6.90 11.22 -21.13
N TYR A 74 -6.81 11.93 -20.03
CA TYR A 74 -7.17 13.34 -19.94
C TYR A 74 -5.96 14.19 -19.57
N VAL A 75 -5.93 15.42 -20.10
CA VAL A 75 -5.07 16.50 -19.63
C VAL A 75 -5.93 17.54 -18.94
N VAL A 76 -5.52 17.96 -17.76
CA VAL A 76 -6.16 19.02 -16.98
C VAL A 76 -5.21 20.21 -16.89
N ASP A 77 -5.73 21.37 -17.24
CA ASP A 77 -5.10 22.67 -17.00
C ASP A 77 -5.87 23.36 -15.85
N PRO A 78 -5.32 23.38 -14.64
CA PRO A 78 -5.94 24.01 -13.48
C PRO A 78 -6.19 25.51 -13.63
N ALA A 79 -5.25 26.22 -14.26
CA ALA A 79 -5.35 27.69 -14.45
C ALA A 79 -6.46 28.05 -15.42
N ALA A 80 -6.57 27.33 -16.52
CA ALA A 80 -7.63 27.51 -17.50
C ALA A 80 -8.95 26.84 -17.09
N ARG A 81 -8.97 26.02 -16.03
CA ARG A 81 -10.10 25.19 -15.56
C ARG A 81 -10.65 24.30 -16.67
N THR A 82 -9.77 23.65 -17.42
CA THR A 82 -10.15 22.78 -18.53
C THR A 82 -9.68 21.34 -18.34
N LYS A 83 -10.54 20.41 -18.76
CA LYS A 83 -10.23 18.98 -18.90
C LYS A 83 -10.47 18.60 -20.36
N LYS A 84 -9.45 18.08 -21.03
CA LYS A 84 -9.50 17.68 -22.44
C LYS A 84 -8.96 16.27 -22.61
N LEU A 85 -9.41 15.57 -23.64
CA LEU A 85 -8.79 14.30 -24.01
C LEU A 85 -7.34 14.52 -24.46
N LEU A 86 -6.43 13.69 -23.95
CA LEU A 86 -5.05 13.64 -24.40
C LEU A 86 -4.97 13.08 -25.83
N PHE A 87 -5.77 12.05 -26.11
CA PHE A 87 -5.86 11.39 -27.40
C PHE A 87 -7.30 11.44 -27.95
N ASP A 88 -7.42 11.66 -29.25
CA ASP A 88 -8.58 11.17 -29.98
C ASP A 88 -8.37 9.67 -30.19
N ARG A 89 -9.19 8.84 -29.54
CA ARG A 89 -8.99 7.39 -29.48
C ARG A 89 -9.16 6.70 -30.84
N ASP A 90 -10.11 7.17 -31.63
CA ASP A 90 -10.39 6.58 -32.94
C ASP A 90 -9.26 6.93 -33.92
N GLU A 91 -8.80 8.19 -33.91
CA GLU A 91 -7.65 8.64 -34.69
C GLU A 91 -6.38 7.88 -34.28
N LEU A 92 -6.11 7.77 -33.00
CA LEU A 92 -4.94 7.07 -32.45
C LEU A 92 -4.98 5.58 -32.81
N ALA A 93 -6.13 4.91 -32.66
CA ALA A 93 -6.30 3.50 -33.04
C ALA A 93 -6.00 3.27 -34.52
N SER A 94 -6.46 4.18 -35.38
CA SER A 94 -6.21 4.13 -36.83
C SER A 94 -4.73 4.28 -37.15
N GLN A 95 -4.06 5.30 -36.56
CA GLN A 95 -2.61 5.53 -36.77
C GLN A 95 -1.77 4.36 -36.26
N LEU A 96 -2.09 3.81 -35.07
CA LEU A 96 -1.41 2.64 -34.50
C LEU A 96 -1.60 1.41 -35.39
N THR A 97 -2.82 1.15 -35.85
CA THR A 97 -3.14 0.03 -36.76
C THR A 97 -2.33 0.13 -38.06
N GLU A 98 -2.23 1.34 -38.63
CA GLU A 98 -1.45 1.56 -39.85
C GLU A 98 0.05 1.31 -39.65
N ILE A 99 0.62 1.78 -38.51
CA ILE A 99 2.06 1.66 -38.26
C ILE A 99 2.44 0.24 -37.82
N VAL A 100 1.71 -0.35 -36.89
CA VAL A 100 2.01 -1.67 -36.28
C VAL A 100 1.56 -2.82 -37.20
N LYS A 101 0.60 -2.57 -38.12
CA LYS A 101 -0.06 -3.59 -38.96
C LYS A 101 -0.76 -4.66 -38.11
N ASP A 102 -1.35 -4.23 -36.98
CA ASP A 102 -2.15 -5.04 -36.05
C ASP A 102 -3.42 -4.23 -35.70
N PRO A 103 -4.63 -4.81 -35.73
CA PRO A 103 -5.85 -4.05 -35.48
C PRO A 103 -5.94 -3.65 -33.98
N PHE A 104 -6.21 -2.38 -33.75
CA PHE A 104 -6.45 -1.84 -32.40
C PHE A 104 -7.88 -1.31 -32.27
N GLU A 105 -8.52 -1.67 -31.18
CA GLU A 105 -9.83 -1.15 -30.82
C GLU A 105 -9.69 0.14 -30.00
N ALA A 106 -10.36 1.21 -30.42
CA ALA A 106 -10.28 2.54 -29.82
C ALA A 106 -10.67 2.57 -28.31
N ARG A 107 -11.60 1.70 -27.90
CA ARG A 107 -12.04 1.62 -26.50
C ARG A 107 -11.02 0.95 -25.58
N HIS A 108 -10.18 0.07 -26.11
CA HIS A 108 -9.26 -0.79 -25.35
C HIS A 108 -7.82 -0.70 -25.89
N LEU A 109 -7.35 0.51 -26.17
CA LEU A 109 -5.97 0.74 -26.60
C LEU A 109 -4.99 0.20 -25.54
N PRO A 110 -4.07 -0.70 -25.91
CA PRO A 110 -3.13 -1.32 -24.98
C PRO A 110 -1.91 -0.41 -24.70
N ILE A 111 -2.19 0.83 -24.29
CA ILE A 111 -1.19 1.84 -23.95
C ILE A 111 -0.70 1.54 -22.53
N THR A 112 0.62 1.50 -22.38
CA THR A 112 1.29 1.35 -21.10
C THR A 112 2.48 2.31 -21.00
N ASN A 113 2.97 2.54 -19.78
CA ASN A 113 4.14 3.38 -19.51
C ASN A 113 4.05 4.80 -20.13
N LEU A 114 2.83 5.37 -20.14
CA LEU A 114 2.60 6.73 -20.61
C LEU A 114 3.32 7.73 -19.71
N LYS A 115 4.08 8.63 -20.32
CA LYS A 115 4.84 9.69 -19.63
C LYS A 115 4.75 10.99 -20.41
N ALA A 116 4.65 12.10 -19.68
CA ALA A 116 4.87 13.42 -20.25
C ALA A 116 6.37 13.75 -20.24
N GLU A 117 6.89 14.25 -21.33
CA GLU A 117 8.27 14.69 -21.43
C GLU A 117 8.45 16.10 -20.81
N GLU A 118 9.70 16.51 -20.59
CA GLU A 118 10.02 17.81 -19.94
C GLU A 118 9.55 19.03 -20.72
N ASP A 119 9.35 18.90 -22.04
CA ASP A 119 8.83 19.97 -22.91
C ASP A 119 7.37 20.30 -22.62
N GLY A 120 6.69 19.45 -21.86
CA GLY A 120 5.30 19.60 -21.43
C GLY A 120 4.26 19.49 -22.57
N ARG A 121 4.67 19.00 -23.75
CA ARG A 121 3.81 18.82 -24.91
C ARG A 121 3.90 17.44 -25.52
N THR A 122 5.04 16.77 -25.35
CA THR A 122 5.31 15.44 -25.89
C THR A 122 4.98 14.38 -24.86
N PHE A 123 4.29 13.33 -25.29
CA PHE A 123 4.00 12.14 -24.47
C PHE A 123 4.62 10.92 -25.13
N THR A 124 5.33 10.11 -24.31
CA THR A 124 5.88 8.83 -24.76
C THR A 124 5.14 7.68 -24.13
N PHE A 125 4.94 6.59 -24.86
CA PHE A 125 4.22 5.42 -24.36
C PHE A 125 4.56 4.15 -25.15
N GLU A 126 4.20 3.03 -24.56
CA GLU A 126 4.32 1.70 -25.15
C GLU A 126 2.96 1.18 -25.59
N VAL A 127 2.96 0.45 -26.72
CA VAL A 127 1.77 -0.25 -27.22
C VAL A 127 2.09 -1.73 -27.40
N LYS A 128 1.31 -2.59 -26.75
CA LYS A 128 1.45 -4.04 -26.84
C LYS A 128 0.62 -4.57 -28.00
N SER A 129 1.28 -5.24 -28.95
CA SER A 129 0.64 -5.92 -30.09
C SER A 129 0.01 -7.25 -29.66
N THR A 130 -0.94 -7.75 -30.46
CA THR A 130 -1.44 -9.12 -30.34
C THR A 130 -0.48 -10.14 -30.94
N LYS A 131 0.47 -9.72 -31.76
CA LYS A 131 1.49 -10.56 -32.39
C LYS A 131 2.52 -11.04 -31.40
N ASP A 132 2.99 -12.26 -31.57
CA ASP A 132 4.09 -12.77 -30.79
C ASP A 132 5.42 -12.14 -31.21
N ALA A 133 6.24 -11.78 -30.22
CA ALA A 133 7.55 -11.20 -30.48
C ALA A 133 8.42 -12.17 -31.28
N THR A 134 9.05 -11.67 -32.35
CA THR A 134 9.98 -12.49 -33.16
C THR A 134 11.19 -12.86 -32.30
N PRO A 135 11.54 -14.15 -32.17
CA PRO A 135 12.72 -14.55 -31.37
C PRO A 135 13.98 -13.89 -31.95
N LYS A 136 14.67 -13.07 -31.18
CA LYS A 136 15.99 -12.55 -31.57
C LYS A 136 16.96 -13.75 -31.78
N LYS A 137 17.79 -13.69 -32.83
CA LYS A 137 18.67 -14.79 -33.26
C LYS A 137 19.78 -15.16 -32.26
N ASP A 138 19.97 -14.41 -31.20
CA ASP A 138 21.04 -14.58 -30.22
C ASP A 138 20.48 -15.05 -28.87
N GLY A 139 20.66 -16.32 -28.55
CA GLY A 139 20.55 -16.78 -27.18
C GLY A 139 19.90 -18.13 -26.91
N LYS A 140 20.58 -18.91 -26.09
CA LYS A 140 20.32 -20.30 -25.74
C LYS A 140 19.08 -20.57 -24.85
N ASP A 141 18.25 -19.57 -24.55
CA ASP A 141 17.10 -19.73 -23.63
C ASP A 141 15.79 -19.91 -24.41
N LYS A 142 15.63 -21.09 -25.03
CA LYS A 142 14.45 -21.44 -25.84
C LYS A 142 13.21 -21.89 -25.07
N LYS A 143 13.24 -22.02 -23.72
CA LYS A 143 12.13 -22.64 -22.99
C LYS A 143 11.08 -21.68 -22.42
N ASP A 144 11.41 -20.40 -22.14
CA ASP A 144 10.48 -19.50 -21.43
C ASP A 144 9.87 -18.36 -22.25
N LYS A 145 10.23 -18.20 -23.55
CA LYS A 145 9.79 -17.05 -24.39
C LYS A 145 8.60 -17.33 -25.29
N LYS A 146 7.86 -18.40 -25.09
CA LYS A 146 6.82 -18.85 -26.01
C LYS A 146 5.57 -17.97 -26.07
N ASN A 147 5.44 -16.90 -25.22
CA ASN A 147 4.24 -16.05 -25.14
C ASN A 147 4.52 -14.54 -24.95
N GLU A 148 5.72 -14.04 -25.22
CA GLU A 148 5.98 -12.61 -25.17
C GLU A 148 5.37 -11.93 -26.39
N LYS A 149 4.57 -10.87 -26.17
CA LYS A 149 3.98 -10.05 -27.25
C LYS A 149 4.95 -8.96 -27.66
N GLU A 150 4.88 -8.57 -28.94
CA GLU A 150 5.68 -7.48 -29.47
C GLU A 150 5.22 -6.14 -28.87
N ILE A 151 6.18 -5.28 -28.48
CA ILE A 151 5.93 -3.97 -27.87
C ILE A 151 6.52 -2.91 -28.80
N PHE A 152 5.74 -1.89 -29.10
CA PHE A 152 6.12 -0.75 -29.92
C PHE A 152 6.17 0.52 -29.08
N TYR A 153 7.11 1.40 -29.37
CA TYR A 153 7.34 2.65 -28.65
C TYR A 153 6.95 3.84 -29.49
N PHE A 154 6.22 4.76 -28.88
CA PHE A 154 5.68 5.93 -29.58
C PHE A 154 5.96 7.22 -28.84
N SER A 155 6.07 8.30 -29.60
CA SER A 155 6.02 9.69 -29.16
C SER A 155 4.81 10.36 -29.80
N TYR A 156 4.05 11.09 -28.99
CA TYR A 156 2.84 11.82 -29.40
C TYR A 156 2.97 13.30 -29.03
N ASP A 157 2.97 14.17 -30.03
CA ASP A 157 2.92 15.62 -29.84
C ASP A 157 1.47 16.06 -29.63
N TYR A 158 1.12 16.43 -28.39
CA TYR A 158 -0.25 16.72 -27.98
C TYR A 158 -0.89 17.88 -28.76
N PRO A 159 -0.22 19.04 -28.98
CA PRO A 159 -0.80 20.14 -29.73
C PRO A 159 -1.08 19.84 -31.23
N THR A 160 -0.21 19.08 -31.86
CA THR A 160 -0.34 18.77 -33.28
C THR A 160 -1.00 17.42 -33.57
N ARG A 161 -1.23 16.60 -32.51
CA ARG A 161 -1.77 15.23 -32.61
C ARG A 161 -0.91 14.27 -33.42
N LYS A 162 0.36 14.58 -33.62
CA LYS A 162 1.28 13.79 -34.45
C LYS A 162 1.84 12.62 -33.66
N LEU A 163 1.58 11.41 -34.14
CA LEU A 163 2.18 10.17 -33.64
C LEU A 163 3.48 9.87 -34.39
N THR A 164 4.52 9.48 -33.68
CA THR A 164 5.81 9.09 -34.26
C THR A 164 6.24 7.75 -33.65
N HIS A 165 6.55 6.77 -34.50
CA HIS A 165 7.08 5.49 -34.08
C HIS A 165 8.58 5.62 -33.75
N LEU A 166 8.98 5.24 -32.51
CA LEU A 166 10.35 5.31 -32.01
C LEU A 166 11.06 3.96 -32.24
N LYS A 167 11.48 3.69 -33.49
CA LYS A 167 12.04 2.39 -33.91
C LYS A 167 13.32 1.99 -33.17
N ASP A 168 14.13 2.96 -32.77
CA ASP A 168 15.44 2.72 -32.15
C ASP A 168 15.36 2.55 -30.61
N LYS A 169 14.17 2.73 -30.02
CA LYS A 169 13.98 2.58 -28.57
C LYS A 169 13.59 1.18 -28.11
N GLU A 170 13.51 0.21 -28.99
CA GLU A 170 13.05 -1.15 -28.68
C GLU A 170 13.86 -1.88 -27.59
N ASP A 171 15.10 -1.48 -27.31
CA ASP A 171 15.99 -2.14 -26.37
C ASP A 171 16.27 -1.36 -25.07
N ASP A 172 15.86 -0.08 -24.95
CA ASP A 172 16.23 0.77 -23.82
C ASP A 172 15.39 0.54 -22.53
N LEU A 173 14.35 -0.28 -22.59
CA LEU A 173 13.33 -0.35 -21.51
C LEU A 173 13.19 -1.71 -20.85
N LYS A 174 14.23 -2.52 -20.78
CA LYS A 174 14.25 -3.56 -19.74
C LYS A 174 14.26 -2.86 -18.39
N LYS A 175 13.12 -2.90 -17.71
CA LYS A 175 13.00 -2.41 -16.35
C LYS A 175 13.96 -3.22 -15.48
N ILE A 176 15.05 -2.58 -15.08
CA ILE A 176 16.00 -3.15 -14.14
C ILE A 176 15.61 -2.66 -12.73
N TYR A 177 15.24 -3.58 -11.87
CA TYR A 177 14.76 -3.32 -10.51
C TYR A 177 15.87 -3.36 -9.47
N TRP A 178 17.12 -3.62 -9.84
CA TRP A 178 18.19 -3.85 -8.90
C TRP A 178 19.13 -2.67 -8.66
N GLY A 179 19.15 -1.66 -9.53
CA GLY A 179 20.04 -0.51 -9.40
C GLY A 179 19.52 0.52 -8.39
N SER A 180 20.38 1.07 -7.54
CA SER A 180 20.15 2.28 -6.75
C SER A 180 21.05 3.37 -7.30
N VAL A 181 20.51 4.30 -8.06
CA VAL A 181 21.25 5.36 -8.75
C VAL A 181 21.49 6.52 -7.80
N SER A 182 22.71 7.07 -7.80
CA SER A 182 23.07 8.26 -6.99
C SER A 182 22.27 9.50 -7.40
N PRO A 183 22.09 10.50 -6.53
CA PRO A 183 21.39 11.75 -6.86
C PRO A 183 21.94 12.50 -8.05
N ASP A 184 23.28 12.47 -8.28
CA ASP A 184 23.94 13.06 -9.44
C ASP A 184 23.86 12.21 -10.73
N GLY A 185 23.24 11.02 -10.62
CA GLY A 185 23.04 10.11 -11.74
C GLY A 185 24.28 9.34 -12.21
N LYS A 186 25.45 9.45 -11.55
CA LYS A 186 26.71 8.91 -12.07
C LYS A 186 27.08 7.52 -11.57
N THR A 187 26.65 7.17 -10.36
CA THR A 187 27.02 5.93 -9.67
C THR A 187 25.79 5.09 -9.38
N VAL A 188 25.89 3.77 -9.54
CA VAL A 188 24.83 2.81 -9.24
C VAL A 188 25.33 1.79 -8.24
N ILE A 189 24.60 1.59 -7.15
CA ILE A 189 24.86 0.57 -6.12
C ILE A 189 23.88 -0.57 -6.25
N TYR A 190 24.35 -1.80 -6.02
CA TYR A 190 23.58 -3.03 -6.05
C TYR A 190 24.28 -4.12 -5.26
N ALA A 191 23.58 -5.21 -4.94
CA ALA A 191 24.17 -6.41 -4.36
C ALA A 191 24.34 -7.52 -5.40
N LYS A 192 25.37 -8.32 -5.21
CA LYS A 192 25.64 -9.55 -5.98
C LYS A 192 26.35 -10.54 -5.06
N ASP A 193 25.87 -11.79 -5.07
CA ASP A 193 26.44 -12.86 -4.25
C ASP A 193 26.64 -12.44 -2.78
N LEU A 194 25.60 -11.86 -2.19
CA LEU A 194 25.52 -11.35 -0.81
C LEU A 194 26.40 -10.13 -0.50
N ASN A 195 27.21 -9.65 -1.44
CA ASN A 195 28.09 -8.51 -1.27
C ASN A 195 27.60 -7.26 -2.00
N LEU A 196 28.07 -6.09 -1.55
CA LEU A 196 27.76 -4.79 -2.14
C LEU A 196 28.74 -4.46 -3.25
N TYR A 197 28.22 -3.95 -4.35
CA TYR A 197 28.96 -3.51 -5.53
C TYR A 197 28.50 -2.15 -5.99
N ARG A 198 29.37 -1.46 -6.76
CA ARG A 198 29.02 -0.28 -7.53
C ARG A 198 29.47 -0.39 -8.98
N MET A 199 28.83 0.36 -9.85
CA MET A 199 29.25 0.57 -11.24
C MET A 199 28.99 2.01 -11.67
N SER A 200 29.55 2.41 -12.80
CA SER A 200 29.22 3.68 -13.44
C SER A 200 27.80 3.68 -14.03
N ARG A 201 27.23 4.87 -14.26
CA ARG A 201 25.96 4.98 -15.00
C ARG A 201 26.08 4.41 -16.41
N GLU A 202 27.22 4.59 -17.05
CA GLU A 202 27.48 4.03 -18.40
C GLU A 202 27.39 2.50 -18.40
N ASP A 203 28.03 1.84 -17.44
CA ASP A 203 27.99 0.38 -17.30
C ASP A 203 26.59 -0.11 -16.90
N TYR A 204 25.83 0.68 -16.14
CA TYR A 204 24.45 0.39 -15.84
C TYR A 204 23.56 0.42 -17.08
N GLU A 205 23.76 1.39 -17.98
CA GLU A 205 23.04 1.42 -19.27
C GLU A 205 23.43 0.24 -20.16
N LYS A 206 24.71 -0.20 -20.15
CA LYS A 206 25.10 -1.47 -20.82
C LYS A 206 24.36 -2.66 -20.21
N ALA A 207 24.27 -2.72 -18.87
CA ALA A 207 23.57 -3.80 -18.18
C ALA A 207 22.07 -3.83 -18.48
N LYS A 208 21.43 -2.67 -18.69
CA LYS A 208 20.04 -2.61 -19.15
C LYS A 208 19.84 -3.26 -20.52
N LYS A 209 20.81 -3.12 -21.40
CA LYS A 209 20.77 -3.73 -22.73
C LYS A 209 21.13 -5.22 -22.68
N ASN A 210 22.20 -5.55 -21.99
CA ASN A 210 22.67 -6.92 -21.82
C ASN A 210 23.33 -7.12 -20.44
N GLU A 211 22.67 -7.77 -19.51
CA GLU A 211 23.19 -8.03 -18.17
C GLU A 211 24.50 -8.85 -18.16
N LYS A 212 24.79 -9.58 -19.24
CA LYS A 212 25.97 -10.43 -19.40
C LYS A 212 27.07 -9.78 -20.25
N ASP A 213 27.00 -8.49 -20.53
CA ASP A 213 28.03 -7.78 -21.27
C ASP A 213 29.34 -7.82 -20.50
N SER A 214 30.38 -8.41 -21.13
CA SER A 214 31.71 -8.59 -20.53
C SER A 214 32.52 -7.31 -20.38
N THR A 215 32.05 -6.19 -20.95
CA THR A 215 32.69 -4.89 -20.83
C THR A 215 32.21 -4.10 -19.61
N ILE A 216 31.21 -4.59 -18.87
CA ILE A 216 30.71 -3.97 -17.66
C ILE A 216 31.79 -4.06 -16.56
N VAL A 217 32.14 -2.92 -16.00
CA VAL A 217 33.09 -2.84 -14.88
C VAL A 217 32.31 -2.78 -13.56
N GLU A 218 32.53 -3.77 -12.70
CA GLU A 218 31.94 -3.86 -11.35
C GLU A 218 33.02 -3.65 -10.30
N ILE A 219 32.78 -2.76 -9.34
CA ILE A 219 33.69 -2.51 -8.21
C ILE A 219 33.04 -3.09 -6.96
N GLN A 220 33.68 -4.10 -6.36
CA GLN A 220 33.22 -4.73 -5.12
C GLN A 220 33.56 -3.82 -3.92
N LEU A 221 32.56 -3.52 -3.08
CA LEU A 221 32.69 -2.69 -1.89
C LEU A 221 32.81 -3.51 -0.61
N THR A 222 32.29 -4.73 -0.58
CA THR A 222 32.35 -5.64 0.59
C THR A 222 32.73 -7.06 0.19
N THR A 223 33.35 -7.80 1.14
CA THR A 223 33.79 -9.19 0.92
C THR A 223 33.34 -10.14 2.04
N ASP A 224 32.57 -9.63 3.01
CA ASP A 224 32.14 -10.33 4.22
C ASP A 224 30.68 -10.82 4.18
N GLY A 225 30.00 -10.61 3.05
CA GLY A 225 28.65 -11.12 2.82
C GLY A 225 28.62 -12.65 2.83
N MET A 226 27.71 -13.20 3.61
CA MET A 226 27.50 -14.65 3.74
C MET A 226 26.04 -14.99 4.01
N LYS A 227 25.69 -16.28 4.05
CA LYS A 227 24.34 -16.72 4.41
C LYS A 227 23.92 -16.10 5.75
N ASP A 228 22.70 -15.57 5.81
CA ASP A 228 22.10 -14.91 6.98
C ASP A 228 22.83 -13.63 7.43
N PHE A 229 23.73 -13.10 6.59
CA PHE A 229 24.38 -11.79 6.70
C PHE A 229 24.74 -11.28 5.31
N GLY A 230 23.82 -10.59 4.66
CA GLY A 230 24.00 -10.16 3.27
C GLY A 230 23.52 -8.73 3.01
N TYR A 231 24.09 -8.08 2.00
CA TYR A 231 23.85 -6.68 1.65
C TYR A 231 22.66 -6.48 0.71
N GLY A 232 22.12 -7.53 0.09
CA GLY A 232 20.98 -7.44 -0.83
C GLY A 232 19.66 -7.75 -0.18
N ILE A 233 18.59 -7.13 -0.69
CA ILE A 233 17.23 -7.49 -0.30
C ILE A 233 16.88 -8.85 -0.92
N PRO A 234 16.56 -9.88 -0.13
CA PRO A 234 16.14 -11.17 -0.66
C PRO A 234 14.78 -11.06 -1.35
N TYR A 235 14.60 -11.79 -2.47
CA TYR A 235 13.28 -11.85 -3.14
C TYR A 235 12.22 -12.65 -2.37
N SER A 236 12.66 -13.55 -1.51
CA SER A 236 11.79 -14.39 -0.66
C SER A 236 12.51 -14.72 0.63
N MET A 237 11.80 -14.63 1.74
CA MET A 237 12.30 -15.05 3.05
C MET A 237 12.51 -16.59 3.12
N LEU A 238 11.85 -17.33 2.25
CA LEU A 238 11.82 -18.82 2.29
C LEU A 238 12.92 -19.50 1.44
N ASN A 239 13.76 -18.74 0.72
CA ASN A 239 14.75 -19.33 -0.17
C ASN A 239 16.05 -18.54 -0.24
N THR A 240 16.88 -18.69 0.79
CA THR A 240 18.19 -18.02 0.88
C THR A 240 19.25 -18.68 0.00
N ASP A 241 19.08 -19.94 -0.40
CA ASP A 241 20.07 -20.69 -1.19
C ASP A 241 20.22 -20.17 -2.63
N THR A 242 19.26 -19.39 -3.11
CA THR A 242 19.31 -18.76 -4.44
C THR A 242 20.00 -17.39 -4.46
N LEU A 243 20.52 -16.92 -3.34
CA LEU A 243 21.13 -15.59 -3.24
C LEU A 243 22.53 -15.50 -3.89
N CYS A 244 23.26 -16.61 -3.93
CA CYS A 244 24.59 -16.71 -4.55
C CYS A 244 24.51 -17.35 -5.95
N ASN A 245 23.98 -16.62 -6.92
CA ASN A 245 23.80 -17.10 -8.30
C ASN A 245 24.30 -16.14 -9.37
N GLY A 246 25.14 -15.18 -9.00
CA GLY A 246 25.69 -14.15 -9.88
C GLY A 246 24.70 -13.08 -10.33
N LYS A 247 23.43 -13.12 -9.86
CA LYS A 247 22.43 -12.11 -10.23
C LYS A 247 22.59 -10.84 -9.39
N ARG A 248 22.46 -9.69 -10.04
CA ARG A 248 22.36 -8.38 -9.38
C ARG A 248 21.03 -8.27 -8.66
N ARG A 249 21.04 -7.64 -7.47
CA ARG A 249 19.88 -7.51 -6.58
C ARG A 249 19.78 -6.11 -6.03
N ARG A 250 18.57 -5.71 -5.70
CA ARG A 250 18.29 -4.44 -5.06
C ARG A 250 18.91 -4.38 -3.66
N VAL A 251 19.33 -3.17 -3.27
CA VAL A 251 19.78 -2.84 -1.91
C VAL A 251 18.85 -1.83 -1.29
N GLY A 252 18.65 -1.93 0.04
CA GLY A 252 18.05 -0.87 0.83
C GLY A 252 19.12 0.08 1.31
N GLY A 253 18.84 1.37 1.31
CA GLY A 253 19.79 2.38 1.81
C GLY A 253 19.47 3.76 1.30
N VAL A 254 20.22 4.74 1.76
CA VAL A 254 20.02 6.16 1.47
C VAL A 254 21.33 6.82 1.05
N TRP A 255 21.24 7.70 0.07
CA TRP A 255 22.34 8.47 -0.45
C TRP A 255 22.50 9.81 0.28
N SER A 256 23.74 10.30 0.41
CA SER A 256 23.97 11.71 0.72
C SER A 256 23.48 12.60 -0.43
N PRO A 257 23.05 13.85 -0.15
CA PRO A 257 22.60 14.76 -1.20
C PRO A 257 23.66 15.05 -2.27
N ASP A 258 24.95 15.01 -1.91
CA ASP A 258 26.09 15.21 -2.80
C ASP A 258 26.59 13.93 -3.49
N SER A 259 25.90 12.79 -3.30
CA SER A 259 26.26 11.49 -3.89
C SER A 259 27.57 10.85 -3.41
N ARG A 260 28.26 11.44 -2.43
CA ARG A 260 29.52 10.91 -1.92
C ARG A 260 29.33 9.68 -1.05
N TYR A 261 28.29 9.69 -0.21
CA TYR A 261 28.08 8.65 0.79
C TYR A 261 26.80 7.85 0.51
N PHE A 262 26.85 6.58 0.92
CA PHE A 262 25.69 5.69 0.96
C PHE A 262 25.58 5.05 2.33
N ALA A 263 24.47 5.21 3.02
CA ALA A 263 24.18 4.58 4.32
C ALA A 263 23.14 3.49 4.17
N MET A 264 23.36 2.34 4.82
CA MET A 264 22.42 1.22 4.82
C MET A 264 22.45 0.44 6.11
N THR A 265 21.35 -0.24 6.41
CA THR A 265 21.28 -1.25 7.47
C THR A 265 21.48 -2.64 6.88
N VAL A 266 22.09 -3.52 7.65
CA VAL A 266 22.27 -4.95 7.34
C VAL A 266 21.83 -5.75 8.54
N SER A 267 20.95 -6.74 8.35
CA SER A 267 20.54 -7.66 9.39
C SER A 267 21.54 -8.81 9.50
N ASP A 268 21.96 -9.11 10.72
CA ASP A 268 22.73 -10.29 11.08
C ASP A 268 21.80 -11.31 11.75
N ASP A 269 21.37 -12.28 10.98
CA ASP A 269 20.46 -13.34 11.43
C ASP A 269 21.19 -14.65 11.76
N ARG A 270 22.53 -14.68 11.73
CA ARG A 270 23.33 -15.91 11.88
C ARG A 270 23.07 -16.64 13.19
N ALA A 271 22.87 -15.92 14.29
CA ALA A 271 22.57 -16.49 15.60
C ALA A 271 21.10 -16.92 15.78
N VAL A 272 20.19 -16.43 14.92
CA VAL A 272 18.76 -16.74 15.00
C VAL A 272 18.52 -18.20 14.61
N LYS A 273 17.62 -18.88 15.34
CA LYS A 273 17.26 -20.27 15.04
C LYS A 273 16.35 -20.39 13.82
N GLU A 274 16.32 -21.56 13.23
CA GLU A 274 15.49 -21.86 12.07
C GLU A 274 14.09 -22.30 12.49
N LEU A 275 13.07 -21.79 11.79
CA LEU A 275 11.72 -22.33 11.76
C LEU A 275 11.58 -23.27 10.57
N TRP A 276 10.89 -24.39 10.76
CA TRP A 276 10.68 -25.41 9.75
C TRP A 276 9.24 -25.37 9.26
N VAL A 277 9.09 -25.36 7.94
CA VAL A 277 7.78 -25.35 7.27
C VAL A 277 7.76 -26.46 6.24
N ILE A 278 6.68 -27.26 6.24
CA ILE A 278 6.45 -28.27 5.21
C ILE A 278 5.64 -27.65 4.08
N ASN A 279 6.24 -27.53 2.90
CA ASN A 279 5.54 -27.17 1.68
C ASN A 279 4.79 -28.42 1.15
N SER A 280 3.54 -28.59 1.58
CA SER A 280 2.70 -29.74 1.21
C SER A 280 2.26 -29.72 -0.27
N MET A 281 2.37 -28.58 -0.95
CA MET A 281 1.99 -28.40 -2.35
C MET A 281 3.14 -28.66 -3.34
N ALA A 282 4.35 -28.85 -2.85
CA ALA A 282 5.51 -29.13 -3.70
C ALA A 282 5.31 -30.45 -4.48
N ARG A 283 5.82 -30.49 -5.70
CA ARG A 283 5.75 -31.65 -6.59
C ARG A 283 7.17 -32.19 -6.89
N PRO A 284 7.38 -33.52 -6.99
CA PRO A 284 6.42 -34.63 -6.85
C PRO A 284 6.09 -35.00 -5.40
N ARG A 285 6.76 -34.43 -4.41
CA ARG A 285 6.58 -34.71 -2.97
C ARG A 285 6.67 -33.45 -2.15
N PRO A 286 6.07 -33.39 -0.93
CA PRO A 286 6.29 -32.31 0.01
C PRO A 286 7.78 -32.06 0.28
N THR A 287 8.17 -30.81 0.45
CA THR A 287 9.54 -30.41 0.79
C THR A 287 9.58 -29.71 2.16
N LEU A 288 10.70 -29.87 2.86
CA LEU A 288 10.97 -29.08 4.06
C LEU A 288 11.63 -27.77 3.64
N GLU A 289 11.07 -26.67 4.12
CA GLU A 289 11.64 -25.32 3.96
C GLU A 289 12.02 -24.79 5.34
N THR A 290 13.19 -24.16 5.43
CA THR A 290 13.69 -23.57 6.69
C THR A 290 14.06 -22.11 6.47
N TYR A 291 13.84 -21.28 7.47
CA TYR A 291 14.26 -19.88 7.46
C TYR A 291 14.47 -19.37 8.89
N LYS A 292 15.30 -18.35 9.02
CA LYS A 292 15.59 -17.74 10.32
C LYS A 292 14.34 -17.05 10.87
N TYR A 293 13.93 -17.42 12.08
CA TYR A 293 12.76 -16.87 12.73
C TYR A 293 12.89 -16.94 14.25
N GLN A 294 12.94 -15.79 14.88
CA GLN A 294 12.99 -15.71 16.35
C GLN A 294 11.61 -16.03 16.94
N MET A 295 11.53 -17.09 17.72
CA MET A 295 10.31 -17.42 18.46
C MET A 295 10.19 -16.58 19.75
N PRO A 296 8.95 -16.34 20.26
CA PRO A 296 8.76 -15.66 21.53
C PRO A 296 9.57 -16.30 22.64
N GLY A 297 10.30 -15.48 23.42
CA GLY A 297 11.13 -15.92 24.55
C GLY A 297 12.54 -16.38 24.19
N GLU A 298 12.91 -16.49 22.90
CA GLU A 298 14.29 -16.80 22.50
C GLU A 298 15.22 -15.61 22.73
N LYS A 299 16.46 -15.90 23.11
CA LYS A 299 17.49 -14.89 23.41
C LYS A 299 18.11 -14.31 22.14
N GLU A 300 18.32 -15.17 21.16
CA GLU A 300 18.95 -14.83 19.89
C GLU A 300 17.93 -14.11 19.02
N ALA A 301 18.27 -12.90 18.60
CA ALA A 301 17.47 -12.03 17.74
C ALA A 301 18.29 -11.55 16.55
N PRO A 302 17.68 -11.12 15.46
CA PRO A 302 18.36 -10.33 14.44
C PRO A 302 19.09 -9.14 15.05
N ILE A 303 20.32 -8.89 14.59
CA ILE A 303 21.08 -7.70 14.98
C ILE A 303 21.21 -6.79 13.76
N GLU A 304 20.68 -5.57 13.85
CA GLU A 304 20.82 -4.60 12.79
C GLU A 304 22.12 -3.78 12.95
N HIS A 305 22.97 -3.85 11.93
CA HIS A 305 24.17 -3.05 11.77
C HIS A 305 23.89 -1.85 10.88
N LEU A 306 24.53 -0.71 11.16
CA LEU A 306 24.46 0.48 10.32
C LEU A 306 25.84 0.74 9.71
N TYR A 307 25.90 0.74 8.37
CA TYR A 307 27.11 1.00 7.61
C TYR A 307 27.01 2.29 6.81
N LEU A 308 28.14 3.00 6.76
CA LEU A 308 28.37 4.15 5.88
C LEU A 308 29.48 3.80 4.89
N PHE A 309 29.23 3.99 3.62
CA PHE A 309 30.17 3.80 2.52
C PHE A 309 30.60 5.17 1.97
N ASP A 310 31.89 5.50 2.02
CA ASP A 310 32.47 6.59 1.27
C ASP A 310 32.86 6.08 -0.12
N LEU A 311 32.15 6.53 -1.13
CA LEU A 311 32.29 6.05 -2.51
C LEU A 311 33.44 6.72 -3.26
N VAL A 312 34.03 7.81 -2.73
CA VAL A 312 35.22 8.44 -3.26
C VAL A 312 36.44 7.63 -2.80
N ASP A 313 36.54 7.37 -1.49
CA ASP A 313 37.66 6.66 -0.89
C ASP A 313 37.50 5.12 -0.90
N ASN A 314 36.35 4.61 -1.32
CA ASN A 314 35.98 3.19 -1.26
C ASN A 314 36.14 2.59 0.15
N LYS A 315 35.75 3.34 1.17
CA LYS A 315 35.82 2.92 2.57
C LYS A 315 34.47 2.65 3.16
N ARG A 316 34.38 1.60 3.97
CA ARG A 316 33.21 1.27 4.80
C ARG A 316 33.52 1.60 6.25
N LYS A 317 32.57 2.25 6.92
CA LYS A 317 32.58 2.46 8.37
C LYS A 317 31.31 1.86 8.97
N GLU A 318 31.46 1.07 10.02
CA GLU A 318 30.35 0.67 10.88
C GLU A 318 30.09 1.78 11.90
N ILE A 319 28.81 2.20 12.02
CA ILE A 319 28.37 3.22 12.93
C ILE A 319 27.77 2.54 14.17
N LYS A 320 28.26 2.88 15.36
CA LYS A 320 27.72 2.37 16.61
C LYS A 320 26.31 2.93 16.86
N VAL A 321 25.31 2.06 16.80
CA VAL A 321 23.89 2.44 16.89
C VAL A 321 23.16 1.70 18.00
N ALA A 322 23.76 0.66 18.59
CA ALA A 322 23.11 -0.18 19.61
C ALA A 322 22.71 0.60 20.86
N ALA A 323 21.47 0.41 21.31
CA ALA A 323 20.93 0.96 22.56
C ALA A 323 19.95 -0.02 23.25
N TYR A 324 19.22 -0.78 22.47
CA TYR A 324 18.22 -1.71 22.97
C TYR A 324 18.50 -3.10 22.42
N LYS A 325 18.22 -4.11 23.22
CA LYS A 325 18.18 -5.48 22.71
C LYS A 325 17.07 -5.60 21.68
N ASP A 326 17.33 -6.30 20.58
CA ASP A 326 16.34 -6.58 19.52
C ASP A 326 15.74 -5.29 18.93
N GLN A 327 16.54 -4.24 18.78
CA GLN A 327 16.09 -2.96 18.24
C GLN A 327 15.93 -3.02 16.72
N SER A 328 15.05 -2.16 16.18
CA SER A 328 14.98 -1.85 14.75
C SER A 328 15.54 -0.46 14.44
N ILE A 329 16.07 -0.28 13.23
CA ILE A 329 16.66 0.95 12.73
C ILE A 329 15.96 1.37 11.44
N GLY A 330 15.39 2.56 11.41
CA GLY A 330 14.81 3.18 10.22
C GLY A 330 15.66 4.37 9.79
N LEU A 331 16.23 4.33 8.57
CA LEU A 331 16.92 5.49 7.99
C LEU A 331 15.89 6.49 7.47
N GLU A 332 16.03 7.75 7.86
CA GLU A 332 15.11 8.82 7.47
C GLU A 332 15.53 9.41 6.12
N TYR A 333 14.61 9.37 5.15
CA TYR A 333 14.86 9.88 3.79
C TYR A 333 13.84 10.92 3.36
N LYS A 334 14.23 11.76 2.41
CA LYS A 334 13.37 12.80 1.85
C LYS A 334 12.16 12.16 1.16
N PRO A 335 10.94 12.69 1.36
CA PRO A 335 9.78 12.25 0.63
C PRO A 335 10.03 12.30 -0.88
N MET A 336 9.65 11.26 -1.59
CA MET A 336 9.74 11.22 -3.04
C MET A 336 8.69 12.17 -3.65
N MET A 337 9.13 13.05 -4.56
CA MET A 337 8.21 13.92 -5.28
C MET A 337 7.35 13.11 -6.26
N GLN A 338 6.15 13.60 -6.60
CA GLN A 338 5.23 12.92 -7.51
C GLN A 338 5.86 12.59 -8.86
N LYS A 339 6.61 13.53 -9.44
CA LYS A 339 7.34 13.33 -10.70
C LYS A 339 8.37 12.19 -10.65
N GLN A 340 8.81 11.78 -9.45
CA GLN A 340 9.78 10.70 -9.24
C GLN A 340 9.10 9.35 -8.98
N ARG A 341 7.80 9.35 -8.71
CA ARG A 341 7.03 8.11 -8.46
C ARG A 341 7.05 7.23 -9.70
N GLY A 342 7.30 5.94 -9.50
CA GLY A 342 7.42 4.98 -10.60
C GLY A 342 8.77 4.97 -11.32
N MET A 343 9.73 5.78 -10.90
CA MET A 343 11.14 5.67 -11.30
C MET A 343 11.80 4.57 -10.46
N GLU A 344 12.06 3.44 -11.05
CA GLU A 344 12.49 2.23 -10.32
C GLU A 344 13.92 2.32 -9.75
N ASP A 345 14.76 3.13 -10.38
CA ASP A 345 16.15 3.37 -9.99
C ASP A 345 16.35 4.68 -9.20
N GLN A 346 15.25 5.36 -8.85
CA GLN A 346 15.32 6.61 -8.11
C GLN A 346 15.99 6.42 -6.74
N ALA A 347 17.00 7.24 -6.47
CA ALA A 347 17.71 7.22 -5.20
C ALA A 347 16.85 7.71 -4.02
N ALA A 348 16.84 6.96 -2.92
CA ALA A 348 16.43 7.47 -1.64
C ALA A 348 17.54 8.36 -1.08
N VAL A 349 17.25 9.64 -0.85
CA VAL A 349 18.20 10.62 -0.32
C VAL A 349 17.88 10.86 1.15
N TRP A 350 18.87 10.79 2.02
CA TRP A 350 18.67 10.99 3.45
C TRP A 350 18.16 12.41 3.80
N GLN A 351 17.45 12.52 4.89
CA GLN A 351 17.08 13.79 5.47
C GLN A 351 18.23 14.36 6.29
N GLY A 352 18.56 15.65 6.07
CA GLY A 352 19.69 16.35 6.64
C GLY A 352 20.48 17.11 5.57
N ASP A 353 21.78 17.21 5.75
CA ASP A 353 22.73 17.84 4.81
C ASP A 353 23.79 16.82 4.33
N ASN A 354 24.86 17.27 3.67
CA ASN A 354 25.92 16.38 3.17
C ASN A 354 26.73 15.71 4.27
N ASN A 355 26.74 16.28 5.48
CA ASN A 355 27.58 15.82 6.60
C ASN A 355 26.77 15.16 7.73
N ARG A 356 25.44 15.31 7.74
CA ARG A 356 24.59 14.85 8.83
C ARG A 356 23.30 14.24 8.30
N PHE A 357 22.90 13.08 8.85
CA PHE A 357 21.62 12.46 8.56
C PHE A 357 20.92 11.99 9.84
N PHE A 358 19.65 11.65 9.71
CA PHE A 358 18.79 11.22 10.80
C PHE A 358 18.31 9.78 10.58
N LEU A 359 18.07 9.11 11.71
CA LEU A 359 17.50 7.78 11.77
C LEU A 359 16.63 7.64 13.01
N THR A 360 15.70 6.71 12.97
CA THR A 360 14.88 6.31 14.12
C THR A 360 15.29 4.92 14.56
N ARG A 361 15.52 4.70 15.86
CA ARG A 361 15.68 3.36 16.44
C ARG A 361 14.60 3.10 17.46
N SER A 362 14.05 1.88 17.44
CA SER A 362 12.92 1.49 18.27
C SER A 362 13.25 0.20 19.02
N SER A 363 12.86 0.13 20.30
CA SER A 363 12.90 -1.14 21.02
C SER A 363 11.85 -2.11 20.48
N ARG A 364 12.06 -3.42 20.62
CA ARG A 364 11.15 -4.44 20.09
C ARG A 364 9.71 -4.31 20.62
N ASP A 365 9.55 -3.92 21.88
CA ASP A 365 8.26 -3.67 22.51
C ASP A 365 7.62 -2.34 22.10
N LEU A 366 8.33 -1.52 21.32
CA LEU A 366 7.92 -0.18 20.88
C LEU A 366 7.55 0.77 22.02
N HIS A 367 8.11 0.54 23.23
CA HIS A 367 7.97 1.46 24.36
C HIS A 367 9.01 2.57 24.35
N ARG A 368 10.11 2.39 23.60
CA ARG A 368 11.24 3.32 23.51
C ARG A 368 11.57 3.61 22.05
N ILE A 369 11.44 4.86 21.68
CA ILE A 369 11.76 5.36 20.35
C ILE A 369 12.75 6.51 20.51
N ASP A 370 13.90 6.42 19.84
CA ASP A 370 14.87 7.49 19.74
C ASP A 370 14.97 7.99 18.29
N VAL A 371 14.78 9.26 18.08
CA VAL A 371 15.29 9.93 16.88
C VAL A 371 16.76 10.24 17.13
N CYS A 372 17.62 9.76 16.24
CA CYS A 372 19.06 9.95 16.34
C CYS A 372 19.57 10.74 15.15
N SER A 373 20.64 11.50 15.35
CA SER A 373 21.45 12.07 14.27
C SER A 373 22.83 11.41 14.21
N TYR A 374 23.39 11.35 13.02
CA TYR A 374 24.77 10.95 12.80
C TYR A 374 25.47 12.03 11.99
N THR A 375 26.64 12.47 12.46
CA THR A 375 27.51 13.39 11.74
C THR A 375 28.72 12.61 11.20
N ILE A 376 29.06 12.83 9.92
CA ILE A 376 30.17 12.15 9.25
C ILE A 376 31.47 12.35 10.08
N GLY A 377 32.18 11.26 10.29
CA GLY A 377 33.40 11.23 11.09
C GLY A 377 33.20 10.78 12.54
N GLN A 378 32.00 10.85 13.11
CA GLN A 378 31.73 10.34 14.45
C GLN A 378 31.71 8.78 14.46
N ASP A 379 31.88 8.19 15.66
CA ASP A 379 31.83 6.73 15.83
C ASP A 379 30.44 6.20 16.11
N SER A 380 29.55 7.03 16.64
CA SER A 380 28.22 6.63 17.07
C SER A 380 27.16 7.67 16.73
N VAL A 381 25.91 7.23 16.71
CA VAL A 381 24.76 8.13 16.61
C VAL A 381 24.52 8.85 17.94
N VAL A 382 23.93 10.04 17.86
CA VAL A 382 23.52 10.86 19.01
C VAL A 382 21.99 10.90 19.05
N PRO A 383 21.33 10.39 20.13
CA PRO A 383 19.89 10.51 20.27
C PRO A 383 19.52 11.97 20.58
N VAL A 384 18.71 12.58 19.70
CA VAL A 384 18.25 13.97 19.81
C VAL A 384 16.83 14.07 20.39
N ILE A 385 15.93 13.14 20.06
CA ILE A 385 14.59 13.08 20.65
C ILE A 385 14.37 11.67 21.22
N LYS A 386 13.83 11.59 22.42
CA LYS A 386 13.55 10.32 23.11
C LYS A 386 12.10 10.24 23.51
N GLU A 387 11.36 9.28 22.98
CA GLU A 387 10.01 8.96 23.41
C GLU A 387 9.99 7.70 24.26
N ARG A 388 9.23 7.76 25.36
CA ARG A 388 9.12 6.69 26.33
C ARG A 388 7.67 6.56 26.77
N MET A 389 7.12 5.37 26.57
CA MET A 389 5.78 5.04 27.04
C MET A 389 5.76 3.64 27.65
N ASN A 390 4.74 3.36 28.44
CA ASN A 390 4.51 2.04 29.03
C ASN A 390 3.62 1.14 28.16
N THR A 391 3.37 1.54 26.93
CA THR A 391 2.55 0.82 25.96
C THR A 391 3.11 1.04 24.54
N TYR A 392 2.59 0.31 23.57
CA TYR A 392 2.92 0.43 22.16
C TYR A 392 2.85 1.89 21.67
N GLN A 393 3.83 2.29 20.87
CA GLN A 393 3.88 3.57 20.18
C GLN A 393 3.99 3.36 18.69
N GLU A 394 3.20 4.09 17.93
CA GLU A 394 3.35 4.21 16.48
C GLU A 394 4.48 5.19 16.14
N THR A 395 5.04 5.02 14.94
CA THR A 395 6.00 5.95 14.36
C THR A 395 5.57 6.36 12.95
N ARG A 396 5.93 7.57 12.57
CA ARG A 396 5.80 8.08 11.19
C ARG A 396 7.13 8.69 10.76
N PRO A 397 7.44 8.71 9.43
CA PRO A 397 8.66 9.34 8.94
C PRO A 397 8.79 10.79 9.40
N LEU A 398 9.99 11.18 9.77
CA LEU A 398 10.31 12.55 10.14
C LEU A 398 10.16 13.51 8.95
N ARG A 399 10.08 14.80 9.25
CA ARG A 399 10.31 15.86 8.28
C ARG A 399 11.42 16.77 8.81
N VAL A 400 12.56 16.76 8.15
CA VAL A 400 13.72 17.58 8.49
C VAL A 400 13.75 18.81 7.60
N LEU A 401 13.78 19.97 8.19
CA LEU A 401 13.59 21.27 7.56
C LEU A 401 14.81 22.17 7.74
N ASN A 402 14.81 23.31 7.06
CA ASN A 402 15.78 24.38 7.24
C ASN A 402 17.23 23.87 7.21
N GLY A 403 17.57 23.01 6.21
CA GLY A 403 18.91 22.46 6.07
C GLY A 403 19.38 21.58 7.24
N GLY A 404 18.47 20.88 7.90
CA GLY A 404 18.81 19.98 9.01
C GLY A 404 18.68 20.60 10.41
N LYS A 405 18.21 21.86 10.52
CA LYS A 405 18.15 22.60 11.78
C LYS A 405 16.84 22.46 12.53
N GLU A 406 15.81 21.92 11.88
CA GLU A 406 14.49 21.72 12.49
C GLU A 406 13.93 20.35 12.13
N ILE A 407 13.18 19.76 13.05
CA ILE A 407 12.59 18.43 12.91
C ILE A 407 11.11 18.52 13.26
N ILE A 408 10.23 18.05 12.37
CA ILE A 408 8.84 17.78 12.69
C ILE A 408 8.73 16.28 13.01
N GLN A 409 8.24 16.00 14.21
CA GLN A 409 7.95 14.64 14.65
C GLN A 409 6.45 14.46 14.86
N TRP A 410 5.92 13.37 14.34
CA TRP A 410 4.60 12.86 14.68
C TRP A 410 4.69 12.04 15.98
N SER A 411 3.77 12.24 16.91
CA SER A 411 3.81 11.57 18.21
C SER A 411 2.44 11.45 18.85
N GLU A 412 2.19 10.34 19.56
CA GLU A 412 0.97 10.06 20.31
C GLU A 412 1.10 10.38 21.83
N ARG A 413 2.14 11.10 22.22
CA ARG A 413 2.50 11.33 23.65
C ARG A 413 1.38 11.93 24.51
N ASP A 414 0.46 12.64 23.87
CA ASP A 414 -0.66 13.31 24.55
C ASP A 414 -1.99 12.53 24.47
N GLY A 415 -1.92 11.23 24.13
CA GLY A 415 -3.10 10.37 23.99
C GLY A 415 -3.79 10.45 22.62
N TRP A 416 -3.34 11.36 21.78
CA TRP A 416 -3.73 11.54 20.38
C TRP A 416 -2.50 11.84 19.53
N ALA A 417 -2.56 11.52 18.27
CA ALA A 417 -1.45 11.76 17.35
C ALA A 417 -1.39 13.22 16.89
N HIS A 418 -0.27 13.85 17.13
CA HIS A 418 -0.03 15.25 16.79
C HIS A 418 1.38 15.50 16.27
N LEU A 419 1.59 16.72 15.73
CA LEU A 419 2.85 17.19 15.19
C LEU A 419 3.55 18.10 16.19
N TYR A 420 4.87 17.90 16.33
CA TYR A 420 5.74 18.63 17.24
C TYR A 420 6.97 19.14 16.47
N LEU A 421 7.32 20.41 16.66
CA LEU A 421 8.48 21.05 16.06
C LEU A 421 9.63 21.10 17.08
N TYR A 422 10.79 20.60 16.66
CA TYR A 422 12.04 20.61 17.43
C TYR A 422 13.13 21.38 16.70
N ASP A 423 14.14 21.83 17.43
CA ASP A 423 15.43 22.15 16.84
C ASP A 423 16.26 20.86 16.60
N ASP A 424 17.42 20.99 16.00
CA ASP A 424 18.30 19.88 15.67
C ASP A 424 19.08 19.31 16.88
N GLN A 425 18.94 19.92 18.05
CA GLN A 425 19.45 19.42 19.33
C GLN A 425 18.39 18.63 20.10
N GLY A 426 17.14 18.60 19.58
CA GLY A 426 16.01 17.92 20.21
C GLY A 426 15.27 18.75 21.25
N ASN A 427 15.49 20.07 21.29
CA ASN A 427 14.70 20.94 22.14
C ASN A 427 13.35 21.22 21.45
N LEU A 428 12.25 20.99 22.19
CA LEU A 428 10.91 21.25 21.69
C LEU A 428 10.70 22.75 21.52
N LYS A 429 10.45 23.20 20.28
CA LYS A 429 10.12 24.59 19.96
C LYS A 429 8.65 24.88 20.24
N ASN A 430 7.77 24.07 19.68
CA ASN A 430 6.32 24.16 19.93
C ASN A 430 5.59 22.88 19.50
N ARG A 431 4.38 22.74 20.01
CA ARG A 431 3.39 21.79 19.54
C ARG A 431 2.59 22.43 18.39
N ILE A 432 2.64 21.81 17.19
CA ILE A 432 2.01 22.36 15.99
C ILE A 432 0.50 22.10 16.00
N THR A 433 0.08 20.88 16.35
CA THR A 433 -1.34 20.50 16.40
C THR A 433 -1.73 19.99 17.78
N LYS A 434 -3.01 20.11 18.17
CA LYS A 434 -3.51 19.71 19.49
C LYS A 434 -5.03 19.46 19.47
N GLY A 435 -5.52 18.58 20.30
CA GLY A 435 -6.95 18.32 20.48
C GLY A 435 -7.29 16.84 20.56
N PRO A 436 -8.58 16.46 20.76
CA PRO A 436 -9.02 15.07 20.81
C PRO A 436 -9.28 14.52 19.39
N TRP A 437 -8.28 14.53 18.52
CA TRP A 437 -8.32 14.11 17.13
C TRP A 437 -6.94 13.64 16.65
N HIS A 438 -6.88 12.93 15.55
CA HIS A 438 -5.70 12.22 15.06
C HIS A 438 -5.15 12.86 13.78
N VAL A 439 -3.85 13.18 13.77
CA VAL A 439 -3.10 13.48 12.55
C VAL A 439 -2.67 12.16 11.91
N GLU A 440 -3.08 11.92 10.66
CA GLU A 440 -2.73 10.68 9.96
C GLU A 440 -1.38 10.81 9.27
N GLU A 441 -1.24 11.72 8.31
CA GLU A 441 -0.03 11.83 7.50
C GLU A 441 0.29 13.29 7.13
N ILE A 442 1.58 13.64 7.10
CA ILE A 442 2.08 14.87 6.50
C ILE A 442 2.26 14.64 4.99
N LEU A 443 1.44 15.26 4.17
CA LEU A 443 1.52 15.15 2.72
C LEU A 443 2.60 16.07 2.14
N LYS A 444 2.67 17.31 2.65
CA LYS A 444 3.60 18.33 2.14
C LYS A 444 4.00 19.30 3.25
N VAL A 445 5.25 19.73 3.22
CA VAL A 445 5.74 20.88 3.99
C VAL A 445 6.29 21.91 3.02
N ASP A 446 5.74 23.11 3.05
CA ASP A 446 6.36 24.30 2.44
C ASP A 446 7.25 24.97 3.48
N ASP A 447 8.55 24.68 3.40
CA ASP A 447 9.54 25.20 4.37
C ASP A 447 9.73 26.72 4.23
N LYS A 448 9.52 27.27 3.03
CA LYS A 448 9.63 28.72 2.78
C LYS A 448 8.44 29.48 3.33
N ALA A 449 7.22 28.99 3.07
CA ALA A 449 6.00 29.57 3.59
C ALA A 449 5.74 29.19 5.05
N ARG A 450 6.48 28.21 5.59
CA ARG A 450 6.31 27.68 6.95
C ARG A 450 4.94 27.06 7.17
N VAL A 451 4.42 26.30 6.19
CA VAL A 451 3.09 25.68 6.19
C VAL A 451 3.18 24.18 5.99
N ILE A 452 2.35 23.44 6.71
CA ILE A 452 2.16 22.00 6.57
C ILE A 452 0.78 21.71 5.97
N TYR A 453 0.72 20.80 5.00
CA TYR A 453 -0.49 20.15 4.51
C TYR A 453 -0.50 18.72 5.00
N PHE A 454 -1.57 18.32 5.69
CA PHE A 454 -1.65 17.02 6.35
C PHE A 454 -3.07 16.47 6.36
N THR A 455 -3.21 15.17 6.44
CA THR A 455 -4.50 14.53 6.68
C THR A 455 -4.72 14.29 8.16
N ALA A 456 -5.97 14.40 8.56
CA ALA A 456 -6.41 14.16 9.93
C ALA A 456 -7.88 13.74 9.95
N ASN A 457 -8.28 13.04 11.02
CA ASN A 457 -9.65 12.59 11.23
C ASN A 457 -10.11 12.84 12.67
N GLY A 458 -11.44 12.78 12.88
CA GLY A 458 -12.05 12.91 14.19
C GLY A 458 -12.12 14.35 14.75
N MET A 459 -11.74 15.40 13.99
CA MET A 459 -11.79 16.77 14.45
C MET A 459 -13.24 17.29 14.58
N ASN A 460 -14.13 16.86 13.69
CA ASN A 460 -15.55 17.17 13.77
C ASN A 460 -16.29 15.98 14.45
N ALA A 461 -16.72 16.16 15.68
CA ALA A 461 -17.42 15.13 16.46
C ALA A 461 -18.78 14.70 15.89
N LYS A 462 -19.33 15.44 14.90
CA LYS A 462 -20.59 15.11 14.23
C LYS A 462 -20.41 14.22 13.01
N GLU A 463 -19.19 14.07 12.52
CA GLU A 463 -18.85 13.24 11.37
C GLU A 463 -18.40 11.86 11.80
N HIS A 464 -18.29 10.96 10.82
CA HIS A 464 -17.71 9.64 11.05
C HIS A 464 -16.24 9.79 11.48
N PRO A 465 -15.80 9.23 12.63
CA PRO A 465 -14.48 9.53 13.21
C PRO A 465 -13.30 9.04 12.36
N TYR A 466 -13.53 8.19 11.39
CA TYR A 466 -12.50 7.65 10.50
C TYR A 466 -12.47 8.32 9.13
N TYR A 467 -13.30 9.32 8.87
CA TYR A 467 -13.20 10.08 7.64
C TYR A 467 -12.02 11.04 7.73
N GLU A 468 -11.08 10.85 6.82
CA GLU A 468 -9.91 11.70 6.70
C GLU A 468 -10.22 12.94 5.90
N HIS A 469 -9.68 14.06 6.35
CA HIS A 469 -9.77 15.35 5.72
C HIS A 469 -8.40 15.98 5.55
N LEU A 470 -8.24 16.81 4.53
CA LEU A 470 -7.05 17.62 4.34
C LEU A 470 -7.13 18.92 5.15
N TYR A 471 -6.06 19.19 5.88
CA TYR A 471 -5.86 20.42 6.64
C TYR A 471 -4.55 21.09 6.24
N ARG A 472 -4.46 22.38 6.53
CA ARG A 472 -3.20 23.12 6.59
C ARG A 472 -3.04 23.79 7.93
N VAL A 473 -1.76 23.98 8.35
CA VAL A 473 -1.40 24.68 9.58
C VAL A 473 -0.03 25.31 9.41
N ASN A 474 0.22 26.47 10.05
CA ASN A 474 1.56 27.05 10.13
C ASN A 474 2.45 26.25 11.10
N LEU A 475 3.76 26.28 10.91
CA LEU A 475 4.71 25.56 11.78
C LEU A 475 4.67 26.04 13.25
N ASP A 476 4.20 27.25 13.52
CA ASP A 476 4.00 27.78 14.87
C ASP A 476 2.66 27.31 15.52
N GLY A 477 1.86 26.53 14.80
CA GLY A 477 0.56 26.02 15.21
C GLY A 477 -0.62 26.98 14.95
N SER A 478 -0.38 28.16 14.39
CA SER A 478 -1.44 29.10 14.01
C SER A 478 -2.05 28.73 12.65
N GLY A 479 -3.19 29.31 12.31
CA GLY A 479 -3.78 29.22 10.98
C GLY A 479 -4.30 27.83 10.59
N LEU A 480 -4.63 26.97 11.56
CA LEU A 480 -5.24 25.67 11.29
C LEU A 480 -6.54 25.86 10.49
N LYS A 481 -6.61 25.21 9.33
CA LYS A 481 -7.73 25.34 8.39
C LYS A 481 -8.05 24.02 7.72
N LEU A 482 -9.34 23.65 7.70
CA LEU A 482 -9.89 22.55 6.91
C LEU A 482 -9.97 22.95 5.43
N LEU A 483 -9.50 22.09 4.52
CA LEU A 483 -9.46 22.35 3.08
C LEU A 483 -10.50 21.54 2.28
N THR A 484 -10.79 20.30 2.68
CA THR A 484 -11.82 19.44 2.07
C THR A 484 -13.19 19.67 2.74
N LYS A 485 -14.27 19.35 2.05
CA LYS A 485 -15.63 19.62 2.53
C LYS A 485 -16.54 18.40 2.38
N GLY A 486 -17.49 18.26 3.28
CA GLY A 486 -18.48 17.19 3.28
C GLY A 486 -18.11 16.03 4.19
N ASP A 487 -19.11 15.27 4.59
CA ASP A 487 -18.98 14.07 5.45
C ASP A 487 -18.57 12.87 4.58
N TYR A 488 -17.31 12.86 4.13
CA TYR A 488 -16.70 11.85 3.27
C TYR A 488 -15.28 11.52 3.73
N PHE A 489 -14.81 10.33 3.35
CA PHE A 489 -13.40 10.02 3.34
C PHE A 489 -12.74 10.68 2.13
N HIS A 490 -11.69 11.48 2.34
CA HIS A 490 -10.96 12.21 1.32
C HIS A 490 -9.57 11.61 1.12
N ARG A 491 -9.34 11.04 -0.07
CA ARG A 491 -8.00 10.63 -0.51
C ARG A 491 -7.41 11.73 -1.39
N VAL A 492 -6.53 12.49 -0.81
CA VAL A 492 -6.02 13.73 -1.42
C VAL A 492 -4.59 13.58 -1.90
N GLU A 493 -4.27 14.32 -2.95
CA GLU A 493 -2.91 14.43 -3.47
C GLU A 493 -2.58 15.90 -3.74
N VAL A 494 -1.52 16.40 -3.05
CA VAL A 494 -1.04 17.77 -3.17
C VAL A 494 0.07 17.80 -4.20
N ASP A 495 0.04 18.74 -5.16
CA ASP A 495 1.09 18.88 -6.17
C ASP A 495 2.45 19.24 -5.55
N ASP A 496 3.54 19.01 -6.32
CA ASP A 496 4.90 19.20 -5.83
C ASP A 496 5.20 20.66 -5.39
N ASP A 497 4.47 21.65 -5.92
CA ASP A 497 4.64 23.07 -5.59
C ASP A 497 3.60 23.61 -4.60
N ALA A 498 2.73 22.73 -4.04
CA ALA A 498 1.68 23.07 -3.10
C ALA A 498 0.72 24.19 -3.60
N ARG A 499 0.26 24.09 -4.84
CA ARG A 499 -0.67 25.03 -5.47
C ARG A 499 -2.08 24.45 -5.63
N PHE A 500 -2.15 23.16 -5.92
CA PHE A 500 -3.38 22.44 -6.20
C PHE A 500 -3.46 21.13 -5.43
N VAL A 501 -4.69 20.66 -5.26
CA VAL A 501 -5.00 19.38 -4.61
C VAL A 501 -6.01 18.64 -5.47
N VAL A 502 -5.70 17.41 -5.85
CA VAL A 502 -6.70 16.49 -6.37
C VAL A 502 -7.32 15.77 -5.18
N ASP A 503 -8.62 15.93 -5.01
CA ASP A 503 -9.40 15.34 -3.91
C ASP A 503 -10.35 14.29 -4.46
N ASN A 504 -10.02 13.03 -4.17
CA ASN A 504 -10.88 11.87 -4.43
C ASN A 504 -11.67 11.56 -3.16
N TYR A 505 -12.98 11.73 -3.19
CA TYR A 505 -13.81 11.54 -2.01
C TYR A 505 -14.95 10.55 -2.23
N SER A 506 -15.25 9.80 -1.20
CA SER A 506 -16.38 8.86 -1.16
C SER A 506 -16.68 8.40 0.26
N ARG A 507 -17.82 7.75 0.42
CA ARG A 507 -18.12 6.82 1.52
C ARG A 507 -18.26 5.43 0.94
N VAL A 508 -18.25 4.40 1.78
CA VAL A 508 -18.47 3.02 1.34
C VAL A 508 -19.81 2.84 0.59
N ASN A 509 -20.76 3.74 0.81
CA ASN A 509 -22.10 3.74 0.25
C ASN A 509 -22.40 4.92 -0.69
N THR A 510 -21.38 5.50 -1.32
CA THR A 510 -21.55 6.55 -2.35
C THR A 510 -20.70 6.27 -3.58
N VAL A 511 -21.12 6.78 -4.72
CA VAL A 511 -20.30 6.80 -5.93
C VAL A 511 -19.07 7.70 -5.68
N PRO A 512 -17.84 7.23 -5.92
CA PRO A 512 -16.64 8.04 -5.79
C PRO A 512 -16.61 9.20 -6.80
N CYS A 513 -16.15 10.36 -6.31
CA CYS A 513 -15.97 11.58 -7.10
C CYS A 513 -14.55 12.14 -6.92
N ALA A 514 -14.09 12.87 -7.91
CA ALA A 514 -12.82 13.61 -7.86
C ALA A 514 -13.03 15.09 -8.26
N ILE A 515 -12.45 15.99 -7.47
CA ILE A 515 -12.45 17.43 -7.72
C ILE A 515 -11.02 17.98 -7.62
N LEU A 516 -10.82 19.14 -8.20
CA LEU A 516 -9.62 19.94 -8.04
C LEU A 516 -9.88 21.10 -7.07
N LEU A 517 -9.03 21.23 -6.06
CA LEU A 517 -9.03 22.34 -5.11
C LEU A 517 -7.76 23.17 -5.28
N ASP A 518 -7.81 24.45 -4.89
CA ASP A 518 -6.62 25.21 -4.54
C ASP A 518 -6.16 24.89 -3.11
N THR A 519 -4.97 25.30 -2.73
CA THR A 519 -4.42 25.08 -1.38
C THR A 519 -5.04 26.00 -0.29
N ASN A 520 -6.08 26.74 -0.65
CA ASN A 520 -6.98 27.42 0.29
C ASN A 520 -8.29 26.64 0.50
N GLY A 521 -8.49 25.50 -0.18
CA GLY A 521 -9.71 24.68 -0.10
C GLY A 521 -10.87 25.20 -0.96
N ASN A 522 -10.60 26.11 -1.92
CA ASN A 522 -11.61 26.52 -2.87
C ASN A 522 -11.66 25.52 -4.04
N LYS A 523 -12.86 25.10 -4.41
CA LYS A 523 -13.05 24.24 -5.58
C LYS A 523 -12.70 25.00 -6.85
N VAL A 524 -11.77 24.45 -7.61
CA VAL A 524 -11.36 24.96 -8.93
C VAL A 524 -12.28 24.41 -10.01
N MET A 525 -12.49 23.07 -10.02
CA MET A 525 -13.36 22.39 -10.98
C MET A 525 -13.71 20.96 -10.53
N ASP A 526 -14.75 20.38 -11.14
CA ASP A 526 -15.00 18.95 -11.09
C ASP A 526 -14.06 18.21 -12.05
N ILE A 527 -13.50 17.07 -11.63
CA ILE A 527 -12.62 16.27 -12.47
C ILE A 527 -13.36 15.05 -13.02
N GLN A 528 -13.87 14.18 -12.13
CA GLN A 528 -14.47 12.92 -12.56
C GLN A 528 -15.44 12.37 -11.51
N GLU A 529 -16.50 11.72 -12.00
CA GLU A 529 -17.35 10.81 -11.23
C GLU A 529 -17.15 9.39 -11.73
N SER A 530 -17.18 8.40 -10.84
CA SER A 530 -16.99 7.00 -11.21
C SER A 530 -18.19 6.45 -11.95
N ASP A 531 -17.92 5.61 -12.95
CA ASP A 531 -18.97 4.96 -13.73
C ASP A 531 -19.46 3.67 -13.06
N PHE A 532 -20.62 3.73 -12.43
CA PHE A 532 -21.31 2.61 -11.81
C PHE A 532 -22.47 2.07 -12.65
N SER A 533 -22.64 2.54 -13.88
CA SER A 533 -23.79 2.18 -14.73
C SER A 533 -23.97 0.67 -14.90
N GLN A 534 -22.90 -0.04 -15.23
CA GLN A 534 -22.91 -1.49 -15.42
C GLN A 534 -23.10 -2.23 -14.08
N LEU A 535 -22.55 -1.72 -13.00
CA LEU A 535 -22.68 -2.32 -11.68
C LEU A 535 -24.14 -2.20 -11.17
N PHE A 536 -24.77 -1.04 -11.36
CA PHE A 536 -26.18 -0.84 -11.02
C PHE A 536 -27.13 -1.64 -11.91
N ALA A 537 -26.82 -1.73 -13.21
CA ALA A 537 -27.56 -2.59 -14.13
C ALA A 537 -27.50 -4.07 -13.74
N ALA A 538 -26.39 -4.52 -13.12
CA ALA A 538 -26.26 -5.86 -12.55
C ALA A 538 -27.01 -6.06 -11.23
N GLY A 539 -27.64 -5.00 -10.67
CA GLY A 539 -28.46 -5.06 -9.47
C GLY A 539 -27.73 -4.72 -8.17
N TYR A 540 -26.51 -4.16 -8.26
CA TYR A 540 -25.74 -3.72 -7.08
C TYR A 540 -26.52 -2.73 -6.23
N LYS A 541 -26.43 -2.90 -4.92
CA LYS A 541 -26.92 -1.97 -3.91
C LYS A 541 -25.82 -1.68 -2.91
N PHE A 542 -25.70 -0.43 -2.51
CA PHE A 542 -24.73 -0.02 -1.51
C PHE A 542 -25.00 -0.69 -0.15
N PRO A 543 -23.95 -0.96 0.62
CA PRO A 543 -24.06 -1.42 2.00
C PRO A 543 -24.56 -0.30 2.93
N GLU A 544 -24.96 -0.68 4.14
CA GLU A 544 -25.44 0.24 5.17
C GLU A 544 -24.35 0.48 6.24
N ILE A 545 -24.09 1.73 6.56
CA ILE A 545 -23.21 2.11 7.68
C ILE A 545 -24.02 2.04 8.96
N PHE A 546 -23.45 1.46 10.02
CA PHE A 546 -24.09 1.38 11.31
C PHE A 546 -23.13 1.76 12.45
N LYS A 547 -23.72 2.06 13.60
CA LYS A 547 -23.03 2.33 14.86
C LYS A 547 -23.65 1.52 15.99
N VAL A 548 -22.81 0.91 16.81
CA VAL A 548 -23.17 0.12 17.99
C VAL A 548 -22.26 0.49 19.17
N LYS A 549 -22.59 0.04 20.37
CA LYS A 549 -21.73 0.14 21.54
C LYS A 549 -20.81 -1.07 21.64
N ALA A 550 -19.58 -0.86 22.09
CA ALA A 550 -18.67 -1.91 22.52
C ALA A 550 -19.21 -2.63 23.76
N ALA A 551 -18.62 -3.74 24.15
CA ALA A 551 -19.02 -4.50 25.33
C ALA A 551 -18.90 -3.74 26.66
N ASP A 552 -18.20 -2.58 26.69
CA ASP A 552 -18.18 -1.67 27.84
C ASP A 552 -19.45 -0.80 27.96
N GLY A 553 -20.37 -0.85 26.99
CA GLY A 553 -21.58 -0.07 26.94
C GLY A 553 -21.40 1.43 26.65
N VAL A 554 -20.16 1.90 26.51
CA VAL A 554 -19.81 3.33 26.38
C VAL A 554 -19.19 3.65 25.04
N THR A 555 -18.17 2.89 24.61
CA THR A 555 -17.39 3.15 23.41
C THR A 555 -18.22 2.91 22.16
N ASP A 556 -18.28 3.89 21.26
CA ASP A 556 -18.91 3.73 19.94
C ASP A 556 -18.01 2.93 19.00
N LEU A 557 -18.59 1.90 18.38
CA LEU A 557 -18.03 1.10 17.30
C LEU A 557 -18.79 1.39 16.01
N TYR A 558 -18.06 1.43 14.92
CA TYR A 558 -18.60 1.71 13.60
C TYR A 558 -18.42 0.50 12.70
N GLY A 559 -19.40 0.24 11.87
CA GLY A 559 -19.39 -0.93 10.99
C GLY A 559 -20.18 -0.73 9.72
N VAL A 560 -20.08 -1.73 8.85
CA VAL A 560 -20.76 -1.79 7.56
C VAL A 560 -21.52 -3.11 7.47
N MET A 561 -22.80 -3.04 7.10
CA MET A 561 -23.69 -4.17 6.89
C MET A 561 -23.94 -4.36 5.40
N TYR A 562 -23.61 -5.53 4.89
CA TYR A 562 -23.80 -5.95 3.51
C TYR A 562 -24.99 -6.90 3.45
N LYS A 563 -25.96 -6.59 2.60
CA LYS A 563 -27.17 -7.38 2.39
C LYS A 563 -27.17 -8.04 1.01
N PRO A 564 -27.88 -9.14 0.79
CA PRO A 564 -28.15 -9.61 -0.56
C PRO A 564 -28.80 -8.51 -1.41
N PHE A 565 -28.44 -8.41 -2.69
CA PHE A 565 -29.02 -7.34 -3.55
C PHE A 565 -30.52 -7.57 -3.81
N ASN A 566 -30.99 -8.81 -3.68
CA ASN A 566 -32.40 -9.20 -3.68
C ASN A 566 -32.96 -9.29 -2.25
N PHE A 567 -32.41 -8.53 -1.29
CA PHE A 567 -32.83 -8.53 0.09
C PHE A 567 -34.34 -8.29 0.23
N ASP A 568 -34.98 -9.14 1.04
CA ASP A 568 -36.39 -9.11 1.39
C ASP A 568 -36.54 -8.99 2.92
N SER A 569 -37.01 -7.84 3.38
CA SER A 569 -37.14 -7.54 4.81
C SER A 569 -38.14 -8.45 5.55
N THR A 570 -38.95 -9.23 4.84
CA THR A 570 -39.88 -10.18 5.45
C THR A 570 -39.25 -11.54 5.78
N LYS A 571 -38.02 -11.77 5.27
CA LYS A 571 -37.27 -13.00 5.52
C LYS A 571 -36.26 -12.80 6.64
N VAL A 572 -35.81 -13.92 7.20
CA VAL A 572 -34.77 -13.97 8.23
C VAL A 572 -33.53 -14.60 7.64
N TYR A 573 -32.36 -13.96 7.88
CA TYR A 573 -31.08 -14.32 7.29
C TYR A 573 -30.07 -14.68 8.37
N PRO A 574 -29.22 -15.69 8.17
CA PRO A 574 -28.02 -15.89 9.00
C PRO A 574 -27.12 -14.68 8.92
N ILE A 575 -26.44 -14.36 10.03
CA ILE A 575 -25.45 -13.28 10.07
C ILE A 575 -24.05 -13.85 10.07
N VAL A 576 -23.14 -13.23 9.29
CA VAL A 576 -21.74 -13.58 9.23
C VAL A 576 -20.90 -12.35 9.53
N ASP A 577 -20.01 -12.47 10.51
CA ASP A 577 -19.09 -11.43 10.90
C ASP A 577 -17.72 -11.63 10.22
N TYR A 578 -17.32 -10.68 9.38
CA TYR A 578 -15.99 -10.64 8.80
C TYR A 578 -15.04 -9.88 9.72
N VAL A 579 -14.04 -10.59 10.24
CA VAL A 579 -13.15 -10.07 11.26
C VAL A 579 -11.70 -9.97 10.79
N TYR A 580 -11.03 -8.92 11.22
CA TYR A 580 -9.59 -8.80 11.13
C TYR A 580 -9.06 -8.07 12.38
N PRO A 581 -8.86 -8.77 13.49
CA PRO A 581 -8.22 -8.19 14.67
C PRO A 581 -6.72 -8.17 14.41
N GLY A 582 -6.16 -7.04 14.43
CA GLY A 582 -4.72 -6.89 14.50
C GLY A 582 -4.46 -5.81 15.55
N PRO A 583 -3.30 -5.67 16.12
CA PRO A 583 -3.00 -4.42 16.77
C PRO A 583 -3.10 -3.33 15.68
N GLN A 584 -3.86 -2.26 15.96
CA GLN A 584 -4.00 -1.08 15.11
C GLN A 584 -4.66 -1.34 13.73
N VAL A 585 -5.49 -2.37 13.59
CA VAL A 585 -6.20 -2.67 12.33
C VAL A 585 -7.65 -3.04 12.61
N GLU A 586 -8.54 -2.63 11.74
CA GLU A 586 -9.94 -3.07 11.68
C GLU A 586 -10.27 -3.58 10.28
N GLY A 587 -11.15 -4.57 10.19
CA GLY A 587 -11.61 -5.14 8.91
C GLY A 587 -12.65 -4.29 8.18
N VAL A 588 -12.80 -3.01 8.53
CA VAL A 588 -13.84 -2.11 8.00
C VAL A 588 -13.27 -1.21 6.92
N TYR A 589 -14.03 -1.03 5.84
CA TYR A 589 -13.69 -0.05 4.79
C TYR A 589 -14.61 1.17 4.93
N TYR A 590 -14.03 2.35 4.96
CA TYR A 590 -14.76 3.61 5.11
C TYR A 590 -15.03 4.33 3.77
N PRO A 591 -14.04 4.45 2.83
CA PRO A 591 -14.32 4.87 1.46
C PRO A 591 -14.84 3.71 0.61
N PHE A 592 -15.50 3.99 -0.50
CA PHE A 592 -15.71 2.98 -1.53
C PHE A 592 -14.38 2.69 -2.23
N THR A 593 -13.95 1.45 -2.21
CA THR A 593 -12.72 1.02 -2.92
C THR A 593 -13.01 -0.02 -3.98
N ARG A 594 -13.78 -1.04 -3.63
CA ARG A 594 -14.16 -2.16 -4.51
C ARG A 594 -15.22 -3.02 -3.82
N MET A 595 -15.91 -3.84 -4.57
CA MET A 595 -16.65 -4.97 -4.00
C MET A 595 -15.66 -6.03 -3.49
N SER A 596 -15.84 -6.47 -2.25
CA SER A 596 -14.99 -7.49 -1.63
C SER A 596 -15.60 -8.89 -1.73
N PRO A 597 -14.82 -9.91 -2.09
CA PRO A 597 -15.31 -11.29 -2.05
C PRO A 597 -15.67 -11.78 -0.64
N ARG A 598 -15.13 -11.10 0.39
CA ARG A 598 -15.29 -11.48 1.80
C ARG A 598 -16.53 -10.87 2.45
N THR A 599 -17.07 -9.80 1.89
CA THR A 599 -18.24 -9.08 2.39
C THR A 599 -19.36 -9.03 1.36
N ASP A 600 -19.27 -8.17 0.34
CA ASP A 600 -20.31 -7.95 -0.66
C ASP A 600 -20.73 -9.23 -1.37
N ARG A 601 -19.76 -10.00 -1.89
CA ARG A 601 -20.04 -11.23 -2.62
C ARG A 601 -20.57 -12.32 -1.71
N LEU A 602 -20.04 -12.44 -0.48
CA LEU A 602 -20.53 -13.41 0.48
C LEU A 602 -22.00 -13.14 0.84
N ALA A 603 -22.38 -11.87 0.96
CA ALA A 603 -23.77 -11.49 1.20
C ALA A 603 -24.71 -12.00 0.09
N GLN A 604 -24.24 -12.07 -1.17
CA GLN A 604 -25.05 -12.58 -2.28
C GLN A 604 -25.34 -14.10 -2.20
N ALA A 605 -24.66 -14.82 -1.30
CA ALA A 605 -24.98 -16.21 -0.99
C ALA A 605 -26.09 -16.37 0.07
N GLY A 606 -26.82 -15.29 0.38
CA GLY A 606 -27.99 -15.32 1.27
C GLY A 606 -27.67 -15.01 2.74
N PHE A 607 -26.61 -14.27 3.01
CA PHE A 607 -26.23 -13.88 4.37
C PHE A 607 -26.37 -12.35 4.58
N ILE A 608 -26.67 -11.95 5.80
CA ILE A 608 -26.31 -10.63 6.27
C ILE A 608 -24.81 -10.71 6.67
N VAL A 609 -23.97 -9.94 6.01
CA VAL A 609 -22.54 -9.90 6.35
C VAL A 609 -22.23 -8.57 6.99
N ILE A 610 -21.53 -8.60 8.12
CA ILE A 610 -21.07 -7.38 8.79
C ILE A 610 -19.55 -7.34 8.85
N SER A 611 -19.03 -6.14 8.93
CA SER A 611 -17.67 -5.86 9.35
C SER A 611 -17.77 -4.70 10.34
N VAL A 612 -17.28 -4.87 11.54
CA VAL A 612 -17.35 -3.87 12.62
C VAL A 612 -16.00 -3.66 13.25
N GLY A 613 -15.73 -2.41 13.66
CA GLY A 613 -14.55 -2.05 14.42
C GLY A 613 -14.63 -2.60 15.86
N GLN A 614 -13.46 -2.71 16.48
CA GLN A 614 -13.32 -3.18 17.87
C GLN A 614 -12.35 -2.29 18.63
N ARG A 615 -12.48 -2.22 19.97
CA ARG A 615 -11.45 -1.60 20.80
C ARG A 615 -10.12 -2.35 20.58
N GLY A 616 -9.01 -1.62 20.48
CA GLY A 616 -7.71 -2.15 20.09
C GLY A 616 -7.49 -2.17 18.58
N GLY A 617 -8.45 -1.68 17.80
CA GLY A 617 -8.43 -1.63 16.34
C GLY A 617 -7.70 -0.42 15.77
N HIS A 618 -8.40 0.40 15.01
CA HIS A 618 -7.81 1.44 14.16
C HIS A 618 -7.01 2.52 14.93
N PRO A 619 -5.79 2.88 14.47
CA PRO A 619 -4.95 3.89 15.14
C PRO A 619 -5.48 5.33 15.03
N SER A 620 -6.38 5.61 14.09
CA SER A 620 -7.01 6.92 13.90
C SER A 620 -7.95 7.34 15.05
N ARG A 621 -7.98 6.58 16.14
CA ARG A 621 -8.67 6.91 17.37
C ARG A 621 -7.65 7.29 18.45
N SER A 622 -8.14 7.50 19.70
CA SER A 622 -7.25 7.77 20.82
C SER A 622 -6.31 6.58 21.10
N LYS A 623 -5.17 6.88 21.69
CA LYS A 623 -4.21 5.86 22.11
C LYS A 623 -4.83 4.82 23.05
N TRP A 624 -5.78 5.20 23.90
CA TRP A 624 -6.54 4.30 24.76
C TRP A 624 -7.37 3.29 23.97
N TYR A 625 -7.95 3.73 22.86
CA TYR A 625 -8.75 2.88 21.99
C TYR A 625 -7.86 1.84 21.30
N HIS A 626 -6.84 2.28 20.55
CA HIS A 626 -6.07 1.35 19.73
C HIS A 626 -5.06 0.48 20.50
N ASN A 627 -4.70 0.86 21.73
CA ASN A 627 -3.86 0.04 22.60
C ASN A 627 -4.65 -0.89 23.53
N TYR A 628 -5.97 -0.90 23.46
CA TYR A 628 -6.81 -1.72 24.37
C TYR A 628 -6.45 -3.22 24.33
N GLY A 629 -6.10 -3.74 23.14
CA GLY A 629 -5.74 -5.14 22.94
C GLY A 629 -4.24 -5.43 23.07
N TYR A 630 -3.41 -4.47 23.48
CA TYR A 630 -1.96 -4.66 23.55
C TYR A 630 -1.58 -5.78 24.53
N GLY A 631 -0.79 -6.76 24.03
CA GLY A 631 -0.41 -7.96 24.80
C GLY A 631 -1.46 -9.08 24.83
N ASN A 632 -2.68 -8.87 24.29
CA ASN A 632 -3.73 -9.88 24.15
C ASN A 632 -4.40 -9.83 22.78
N MET A 633 -3.69 -10.24 21.75
CA MET A 633 -4.09 -10.01 20.37
C MET A 633 -5.18 -10.95 19.82
N ARG A 634 -5.57 -11.97 20.57
CA ARG A 634 -6.52 -12.97 20.11
C ARG A 634 -7.94 -12.74 20.61
N ASP A 635 -8.07 -12.56 21.93
CA ASP A 635 -9.35 -12.67 22.63
C ASP A 635 -10.02 -11.31 22.87
N TYR A 636 -9.26 -10.22 22.87
CA TYR A 636 -9.73 -8.89 23.25
C TYR A 636 -10.93 -8.38 22.44
N PRO A 637 -11.06 -8.68 21.12
CA PRO A 637 -12.16 -8.12 20.32
C PRO A 637 -13.44 -8.95 20.40
N LEU A 638 -13.40 -10.21 20.88
CA LEU A 638 -14.53 -11.13 20.82
C LEU A 638 -15.78 -10.60 21.54
N ALA A 639 -15.60 -9.97 22.71
CA ALA A 639 -16.72 -9.40 23.45
C ALA A 639 -17.39 -8.24 22.68
N ASP A 640 -16.61 -7.39 22.04
CA ASP A 640 -17.12 -6.26 21.25
C ASP A 640 -17.93 -6.74 20.05
N HIS A 641 -17.42 -7.75 19.32
CA HIS A 641 -18.10 -8.35 18.15
C HIS A 641 -19.39 -9.06 18.55
N LYS A 642 -19.36 -9.88 19.61
CA LYS A 642 -20.56 -10.51 20.16
C LYS A 642 -21.63 -9.48 20.49
N TYR A 643 -21.26 -8.43 21.22
CA TYR A 643 -22.17 -7.38 21.64
C TYR A 643 -22.73 -6.58 20.47
N ALA A 644 -21.92 -6.36 19.43
CA ALA A 644 -22.37 -5.74 18.17
C ALA A 644 -23.44 -6.57 17.45
N ILE A 645 -23.23 -7.89 17.32
CA ILE A 645 -24.17 -8.81 16.69
C ILE A 645 -25.50 -8.83 17.46
N GLU A 646 -25.47 -8.93 18.78
CA GLU A 646 -26.67 -8.91 19.64
C GLU A 646 -27.47 -7.62 19.46
N GLN A 647 -26.80 -6.44 19.45
CA GLN A 647 -27.48 -5.15 19.23
C GLN A 647 -28.10 -5.06 17.83
N LEU A 648 -27.43 -5.57 16.81
CA LEU A 648 -27.97 -5.57 15.44
C LEU A 648 -29.18 -6.49 15.33
N ALA A 649 -29.17 -7.67 15.93
CA ALA A 649 -30.30 -8.58 15.95
C ALA A 649 -31.52 -8.01 16.73
N GLN A 650 -31.27 -7.25 17.79
CA GLN A 650 -32.34 -6.53 18.52
C GLN A 650 -32.98 -5.41 17.66
N ARG A 651 -32.19 -4.75 16.78
CA ARG A 651 -32.68 -3.66 15.91
C ARG A 651 -33.35 -4.16 14.65
N HIS A 652 -32.97 -5.35 14.17
CA HIS A 652 -33.31 -5.85 12.85
C HIS A 652 -33.86 -7.28 12.93
N HIS A 653 -35.19 -7.43 12.86
CA HIS A 653 -35.87 -8.71 12.91
C HIS A 653 -35.49 -9.70 11.79
N PHE A 654 -34.88 -9.21 10.72
CA PHE A 654 -34.38 -10.03 9.64
C PHE A 654 -33.06 -10.75 9.93
N ILE A 655 -32.42 -10.53 11.09
CA ILE A 655 -31.19 -11.21 11.51
C ILE A 655 -31.56 -12.43 12.37
N ASP A 656 -31.09 -13.61 11.96
CA ASP A 656 -31.20 -14.84 12.72
C ASP A 656 -30.06 -14.96 13.72
N ILE A 657 -30.34 -14.61 14.97
CA ILE A 657 -29.31 -14.64 16.05
C ILE A 657 -28.90 -16.08 16.43
N ASP A 658 -29.68 -17.09 16.07
CA ASP A 658 -29.37 -18.50 16.28
C ASP A 658 -28.46 -19.09 15.17
N LYS A 659 -28.13 -18.28 14.13
CA LYS A 659 -27.28 -18.67 13.00
C LYS A 659 -26.21 -17.63 12.76
N VAL A 660 -25.22 -17.62 13.63
CA VAL A 660 -24.09 -16.69 13.58
C VAL A 660 -22.84 -17.39 13.06
N GLY A 661 -22.23 -16.83 12.02
CA GLY A 661 -20.93 -17.26 11.51
C GLY A 661 -19.88 -16.20 11.70
N ILE A 662 -18.61 -16.62 11.77
CA ILE A 662 -17.44 -15.75 11.85
C ILE A 662 -16.37 -16.23 10.89
N HIS A 663 -15.74 -15.33 10.16
CA HIS A 663 -14.60 -15.68 9.33
C HIS A 663 -13.62 -14.49 9.15
N GLY A 664 -12.37 -14.83 8.85
CA GLY A 664 -11.36 -13.82 8.57
C GLY A 664 -10.10 -14.43 7.97
N HIS A 665 -9.19 -13.58 7.53
CA HIS A 665 -7.92 -13.97 6.94
C HIS A 665 -6.77 -13.70 7.92
N SER A 666 -5.71 -14.53 7.95
CA SER A 666 -4.53 -14.31 8.81
C SER A 666 -4.94 -14.12 10.28
N GLY A 667 -4.75 -12.95 10.87
CA GLY A 667 -5.24 -12.60 12.21
C GLY A 667 -6.74 -12.85 12.39
N GLY A 668 -7.53 -12.65 11.33
CA GLY A 668 -8.97 -12.97 11.33
C GLY A 668 -9.26 -14.47 11.43
N GLY A 669 -8.45 -15.32 10.80
CA GLY A 669 -8.52 -16.77 10.98
C GLY A 669 -8.16 -17.19 12.40
N PHE A 670 -7.17 -16.53 12.99
CA PHE A 670 -6.76 -16.74 14.37
C PHE A 670 -7.91 -16.38 15.36
N MET A 671 -8.55 -15.23 15.17
CA MET A 671 -9.71 -14.83 15.96
C MET A 671 -10.91 -15.75 15.75
N SER A 672 -11.20 -16.17 14.51
CA SER A 672 -12.32 -17.09 14.21
C SER A 672 -12.15 -18.42 14.95
N THR A 673 -10.92 -18.97 14.98
CA THR A 673 -10.62 -20.17 15.75
C THR A 673 -10.82 -19.95 17.26
N ALA A 674 -10.37 -18.79 17.77
CA ALA A 674 -10.55 -18.44 19.19
C ALA A 674 -12.03 -18.28 19.55
N ALA A 675 -12.85 -17.72 18.66
CA ALA A 675 -14.29 -17.54 18.85
C ALA A 675 -15.00 -18.89 19.10
N MET A 676 -14.66 -19.92 18.32
CA MET A 676 -15.21 -21.27 18.47
C MET A 676 -14.93 -21.89 19.87
N TRP A 677 -13.80 -21.54 20.49
CA TRP A 677 -13.46 -22.08 21.79
C TRP A 677 -13.93 -21.21 22.96
N ARG A 678 -13.93 -19.89 22.78
CA ARG A 678 -14.26 -18.95 23.86
C ARG A 678 -15.74 -18.64 23.92
N CYS A 679 -16.46 -18.74 22.80
CA CYS A 679 -17.88 -18.42 22.67
C CYS A 679 -18.65 -19.52 21.92
N PRO A 680 -18.57 -20.81 22.36
CA PRO A 680 -19.14 -21.95 21.60
C PRO A 680 -20.67 -21.91 21.50
N GLY A 681 -21.35 -21.06 22.25
CA GLY A 681 -22.81 -20.89 22.17
C GLY A 681 -23.23 -19.68 21.32
N VAL A 682 -22.28 -18.99 20.65
CA VAL A 682 -22.56 -17.82 19.82
C VAL A 682 -22.28 -18.10 18.34
N PHE A 683 -21.14 -18.75 18.03
CA PHE A 683 -20.65 -19.01 16.67
C PHE A 683 -20.74 -20.49 16.30
#